data_bf2f3432447b91e29651f01467de58ab
#
_entry.id   bf2f3432447b91e29651f01467de58ab
#
_cell.length_a   1.000
_cell.length_b   1.000
_cell.length_c   1.000
_cell.angle_alpha   90.00
_cell.angle_beta   90.00
_cell.angle_gamma   90.00
#
_symmetry.space_group_name_H-M   'P 1'
#
loop_
_entity.id
_entity.type
_entity.pdbx_description
1 polymer ?
#
loop_
_entity_poly.entity_id
_entity_poly.type
_entity_poly.pdbx_seq_one_letter_code
_entity_poly.pdbx_strand_id
1 'polypeptide(L)'
;MEQENKYLLSNDKLEQIAKEQGIKLSQVTATLDLLMEDCTVPFIARYRKEVTGALNEEQIKAISDDYEYMKQLEKRKADVIRLIDEKGLLTAELQQAIEAATKLVEIEDLYRPFKEKKKTKATEAIKMGLEPLADIIESNPRLARPQREQRVRPEQNQRVENNAMAAALAGLDFSFKEEKRQQAPSVDASSKAEYIKKVCAPFLNEQVKDEEFAITNALYIVAERISDNAEFRKVLRFNMFRKGNIVTSIKKNAKDEGRVYENYYEYSEPVKEIKPHRVLAINRAENEDVIAVNIDFNKDEAVDYLVRKKIGRFGGVFDDEIKAACLDAYKRLIEPSLQREIRAELKDKAEEQAISVFGLNLKNLLLQAPLKGKIVLGLDPAFRTGCKLAVIDQTGKFLVKDKIYPNELSKDSKPDPEKIEEAKRITLKLIKKYNVEIIAIGNGTASRESERFIADLIKENKLDVAYVIVSEAGASVYSASDIAREEFPDFNVEERSAVSIARRIQDPLSELVKIEPKAIGVGQYQHDVTQSRLEDTLDFVVSEAVNKVGVNINTASKSLLMYVSGLNKTIANNIVEYRNKFGMFKSREEILNVPKLGPKAYEQSVGFLRITGFEPLDQTAIHPESYAKAYLVMKTLGIDPKLLGKEETINKVKEANKAELKEKLKIDQYLLDDILDALSNPLRDIRDNYDTPKLRSDVLRLEDLTPGMELEGTVRNVVDFGCFIDCGLHNDGLLHISKMTKGYIKHPSDLFSVGQLVKVYVYKVDLAKQKLQLTMYKDEVQA
;
A
#
# COMPACT_ATOMS: atom_id res chain seq x y z
N MET A 1 15.28 25.00 -33.16
CA MET A 1 15.66 25.17 -31.75
C MET A 1 14.72 24.29 -30.98
N GLU A 2 15.19 23.08 -30.63
CA GLU A 2 14.51 22.18 -29.71
C GLU A 2 14.44 22.89 -28.37
N GLN A 3 13.23 23.15 -27.87
CA GLN A 3 13.04 23.49 -26.48
C GLN A 3 13.58 22.29 -25.68
N GLU A 4 14.67 22.49 -24.95
CA GLU A 4 15.15 21.51 -23.96
C GLU A 4 13.94 21.05 -23.16
N ASN A 5 13.69 19.75 -23.20
CA ASN A 5 12.51 19.17 -22.59
C ASN A 5 12.67 19.24 -21.07
N LYS A 6 12.15 20.31 -20.46
CA LYS A 6 12.23 20.63 -19.02
C LYS A 6 11.93 19.41 -18.14
N TYR A 7 11.06 18.52 -18.59
CA TYR A 7 10.55 17.42 -17.79
C TYR A 7 11.26 16.08 -18.02
N LEU A 8 12.28 15.98 -18.85
CA LEU A 8 12.92 14.70 -19.22
C LEU A 8 11.96 13.64 -19.80
N LEU A 9 10.69 13.98 -20.00
CA LEU A 9 9.64 13.17 -20.61
C LEU A 9 8.99 13.94 -21.74
N SER A 10 8.54 13.26 -22.79
CA SER A 10 7.78 13.88 -23.88
C SER A 10 6.37 14.27 -23.40
N ASN A 11 5.75 15.25 -24.09
CA ASN A 11 4.39 15.67 -23.79
C ASN A 11 3.37 14.52 -23.85
N ASP A 12 3.54 13.57 -24.77
CA ASP A 12 2.67 12.39 -24.88
C ASP A 12 2.69 11.56 -23.59
N LYS A 13 3.85 11.47 -22.91
CA LYS A 13 3.96 10.76 -21.63
C LYS A 13 3.30 11.51 -20.49
N LEU A 14 3.40 12.83 -20.46
CA LEU A 14 2.69 13.67 -19.51
C LEU A 14 1.16 13.63 -19.74
N GLU A 15 0.71 13.57 -21.00
CA GLU A 15 -0.71 13.33 -21.32
C GLU A 15 -1.19 11.94 -20.86
N GLN A 16 -0.33 10.93 -20.93
CA GLN A 16 -0.64 9.61 -20.39
C GLN A 16 -0.88 9.67 -18.89
N ILE A 17 -0.01 10.32 -18.10
CA ILE A 17 -0.20 10.55 -16.66
C ILE A 17 -1.52 11.27 -16.42
N ALA A 18 -1.78 12.36 -17.16
CA ALA A 18 -3.03 13.11 -17.02
C ALA A 18 -4.28 12.24 -17.25
N LYS A 19 -4.23 11.37 -18.26
CA LYS A 19 -5.34 10.45 -18.59
C LYS A 19 -5.52 9.37 -17.51
N GLU A 20 -4.43 8.78 -17.00
CA GLU A 20 -4.47 7.75 -15.96
C GLU A 20 -5.03 8.31 -14.65
N GLN A 21 -4.69 9.54 -14.30
CA GLN A 21 -5.16 10.23 -13.10
C GLN A 21 -6.53 10.94 -13.31
N GLY A 22 -7.08 10.96 -14.53
CA GLY A 22 -8.36 11.61 -14.83
C GLY A 22 -8.34 13.13 -14.69
N ILE A 23 -7.18 13.77 -14.92
CA ILE A 23 -6.96 15.23 -14.78
C ILE A 23 -6.45 15.84 -16.09
N LYS A 24 -6.29 17.17 -16.11
CA LYS A 24 -5.79 17.88 -17.30
C LYS A 24 -4.27 17.89 -17.34
N LEU A 25 -3.69 17.86 -18.56
CA LEU A 25 -2.24 18.00 -18.76
C LEU A 25 -1.68 19.27 -18.07
N SER A 26 -2.40 20.38 -18.12
CA SER A 26 -1.97 21.61 -17.46
C SER A 26 -1.86 21.49 -15.93
N GLN A 27 -2.64 20.61 -15.31
CA GLN A 27 -2.53 20.34 -13.87
C GLN A 27 -1.29 19.47 -13.56
N VAL A 28 -0.99 18.51 -14.43
CA VAL A 28 0.22 17.68 -14.30
C VAL A 28 1.48 18.55 -14.43
N THR A 29 1.58 19.37 -15.49
CA THR A 29 2.75 20.23 -15.72
C THR A 29 2.92 21.27 -14.60
N ALA A 30 1.85 21.93 -14.17
CA ALA A 30 1.90 22.88 -13.07
C ALA A 30 2.32 22.23 -11.74
N THR A 31 1.87 21.00 -11.48
CA THR A 31 2.27 20.23 -10.29
C THR A 31 3.75 19.88 -10.35
N LEU A 32 4.23 19.37 -11.50
CA LEU A 32 5.64 19.03 -11.69
C LEU A 32 6.56 20.25 -11.57
N ASP A 33 6.12 21.42 -12.07
CA ASP A 33 6.88 22.67 -11.91
C ASP A 33 7.10 23.02 -10.45
N LEU A 34 6.04 22.97 -9.65
CA LEU A 34 6.12 23.22 -8.21
C LEU A 34 6.97 22.19 -7.47
N LEU A 35 6.88 20.90 -7.84
CA LEU A 35 7.72 19.86 -7.26
C LEU A 35 9.20 20.04 -7.62
N MET A 36 9.51 20.45 -8.86
CA MET A 36 10.88 20.77 -9.30
C MET A 36 11.44 22.02 -8.62
N GLU A 37 10.58 22.90 -8.14
CA GLU A 37 10.94 24.01 -7.26
C GLU A 37 11.08 23.58 -5.80
N ASP A 38 11.17 22.27 -5.52
CA ASP A 38 11.20 21.63 -4.18
C ASP A 38 10.03 22.06 -3.26
N CYS A 39 8.87 22.39 -3.81
CA CYS A 39 7.67 22.58 -3.01
C CYS A 39 7.17 21.22 -2.49
N THR A 40 6.81 21.16 -1.22
CA THR A 40 6.29 19.95 -0.59
C THR A 40 4.83 19.71 -0.97
N VAL A 41 4.43 18.42 -1.00
CA VAL A 41 3.05 18.02 -1.36
C VAL A 41 1.98 18.74 -0.51
N PRO A 42 2.09 18.82 0.85
CA PRO A 42 1.11 19.53 1.65
C PRO A 42 1.03 21.03 1.34
N PHE A 43 2.17 21.66 1.04
CA PHE A 43 2.20 23.08 0.67
C PHE A 43 1.50 23.34 -0.65
N ILE A 44 1.76 22.52 -1.67
CA ILE A 44 1.11 22.61 -2.99
C ILE A 44 -0.41 22.44 -2.83
N ALA A 45 -0.84 21.35 -2.17
CA ALA A 45 -2.25 21.05 -1.99
C ALA A 45 -3.02 22.14 -1.24
N ARG A 46 -2.37 22.80 -0.28
CA ARG A 46 -3.04 23.80 0.57
C ARG A 46 -2.94 25.21 0.00
N TYR A 47 -1.77 25.64 -0.49
CA TYR A 47 -1.45 27.03 -0.77
C TYR A 47 -1.19 27.35 -2.25
N ARG A 48 -1.33 26.36 -3.16
CA ARG A 48 -1.16 26.53 -4.62
C ARG A 48 -2.33 25.95 -5.40
N LYS A 49 -3.54 25.99 -4.81
CA LYS A 49 -4.77 25.44 -5.40
C LYS A 49 -5.12 26.09 -6.73
N GLU A 50 -4.91 27.40 -6.86
CA GLU A 50 -5.16 28.17 -8.08
C GLU A 50 -4.28 27.73 -9.25
N VAL A 51 -3.06 27.26 -8.96
CA VAL A 51 -2.09 26.81 -9.96
C VAL A 51 -2.41 25.38 -10.40
N THR A 52 -2.71 24.50 -9.45
CA THR A 52 -2.94 23.06 -9.69
C THR A 52 -4.40 22.72 -10.00
N GLY A 53 -5.34 23.69 -9.89
CA GLY A 53 -6.77 23.43 -10.02
C GLY A 53 -7.32 22.60 -8.87
N ALA A 54 -6.84 22.87 -7.64
CA ALA A 54 -7.26 22.25 -6.37
C ALA A 54 -7.05 20.72 -6.28
N LEU A 55 -5.95 20.23 -6.81
CA LEU A 55 -5.53 18.84 -6.57
C LEU A 55 -5.26 18.62 -5.08
N ASN A 56 -5.66 17.46 -4.57
CA ASN A 56 -5.39 17.05 -3.20
C ASN A 56 -4.00 16.41 -3.06
N GLU A 57 -3.59 16.13 -1.82
CA GLU A 57 -2.28 15.56 -1.51
C GLU A 57 -2.05 14.21 -2.19
N GLU A 58 -3.08 13.35 -2.24
CA GLU A 58 -3.03 12.02 -2.87
C GLU A 58 -2.83 12.12 -4.38
N GLN A 59 -3.53 13.05 -5.05
CA GLN A 59 -3.38 13.29 -6.48
C GLN A 59 -2.00 13.85 -6.83
N ILE A 60 -1.50 14.81 -6.05
CA ILE A 60 -0.17 15.39 -6.24
C ILE A 60 0.91 14.33 -6.08
N LYS A 61 0.79 13.47 -5.05
CA LYS A 61 1.71 12.35 -4.84
C LYS A 61 1.63 11.34 -5.99
N ALA A 62 0.45 10.97 -6.45
CA ALA A 62 0.27 10.07 -7.58
C ALA A 62 0.94 10.60 -8.86
N ILE A 63 0.80 11.90 -9.16
CA ILE A 63 1.51 12.54 -10.28
C ILE A 63 3.03 12.41 -10.12
N SER A 64 3.55 12.63 -8.92
CA SER A 64 4.98 12.50 -8.63
C SER A 64 5.47 11.07 -8.82
N ASP A 65 4.74 10.09 -8.29
CA ASP A 65 5.09 8.66 -8.36
C ASP A 65 5.04 8.15 -9.81
N ASP A 66 3.99 8.51 -10.58
CA ASP A 66 3.85 8.16 -12.00
C ASP A 66 4.94 8.80 -12.85
N TYR A 67 5.29 10.07 -12.58
CA TYR A 67 6.37 10.75 -13.26
C TYR A 67 7.72 10.05 -13.05
N GLU A 68 8.07 9.70 -11.81
CA GLU A 68 9.32 8.98 -11.51
C GLU A 68 9.32 7.57 -12.10
N TYR A 69 8.18 6.86 -12.09
CA TYR A 69 8.05 5.56 -12.76
C TYR A 69 8.29 5.68 -14.28
N MET A 70 7.65 6.62 -14.95
CA MET A 70 7.82 6.85 -16.39
C MET A 70 9.25 7.24 -16.74
N LYS A 71 9.88 8.07 -15.94
CA LYS A 71 11.28 8.47 -16.10
C LYS A 71 12.23 7.27 -15.99
N GLN A 72 11.99 6.37 -15.01
CA GLN A 72 12.75 5.13 -14.88
C GLN A 72 12.53 4.20 -16.08
N LEU A 73 11.28 4.10 -16.56
CA LEU A 73 10.94 3.30 -17.73
C LEU A 73 11.68 3.79 -19.00
N GLU A 74 11.65 5.09 -19.28
CA GLU A 74 12.32 5.68 -20.43
C GLU A 74 13.85 5.57 -20.32
N LYS A 75 14.40 5.77 -19.13
CA LYS A 75 15.83 5.50 -18.87
C LYS A 75 16.19 4.05 -19.17
N ARG A 76 15.34 3.10 -18.72
CA ARG A 76 15.59 1.67 -18.98
C ARG A 76 15.52 1.33 -20.46
N LYS A 77 14.57 1.92 -21.21
CA LYS A 77 14.52 1.77 -22.69
C LYS A 77 15.82 2.22 -23.34
N ALA A 78 16.26 3.44 -22.99
CA ALA A 78 17.51 3.99 -23.53
C ALA A 78 18.73 3.12 -23.20
N ASP A 79 18.83 2.63 -21.95
CA ASP A 79 19.91 1.73 -21.55
C ASP A 79 19.90 0.42 -22.34
N VAL A 80 18.72 -0.19 -22.55
CA VAL A 80 18.58 -1.45 -23.29
C VAL A 80 18.91 -1.25 -24.77
N ILE A 81 18.41 -0.18 -25.39
CA ILE A 81 18.75 0.16 -26.78
C ILE A 81 20.27 0.30 -26.92
N ARG A 82 20.92 1.08 -26.06
CA ARG A 82 22.38 1.26 -26.07
C ARG A 82 23.15 -0.06 -25.94
N LEU A 83 22.75 -0.90 -24.98
CA LEU A 83 23.39 -2.20 -24.70
C LEU A 83 23.26 -3.19 -25.87
N ILE A 84 22.17 -3.14 -26.64
CA ILE A 84 21.96 -3.97 -27.82
C ILE A 84 22.76 -3.40 -29.00
N ASP A 85 22.79 -2.07 -29.15
CA ASP A 85 23.53 -1.37 -30.21
C ASP A 85 25.05 -1.58 -30.06
N GLU A 86 25.61 -1.50 -28.84
CA GLU A 86 27.00 -1.81 -28.53
C GLU A 86 27.42 -3.23 -28.98
N LYS A 87 26.45 -4.15 -29.10
CA LYS A 87 26.67 -5.51 -29.62
C LYS A 87 26.48 -5.59 -31.13
N GLY A 88 26.09 -4.52 -31.82
CA GLY A 88 25.79 -4.48 -33.24
C GLY A 88 24.57 -5.30 -33.66
N LEU A 89 23.64 -5.54 -32.74
CA LEU A 89 22.44 -6.40 -32.91
C LEU A 89 21.12 -5.63 -32.91
N LEU A 90 21.16 -4.29 -32.86
CA LEU A 90 19.97 -3.47 -32.87
C LEU A 90 19.38 -3.38 -34.28
N THR A 91 18.11 -3.83 -34.41
CA THR A 91 17.32 -3.64 -35.65
C THR A 91 16.28 -2.55 -35.45
N ALA A 92 15.79 -1.96 -36.55
CA ALA A 92 14.78 -0.92 -36.50
C ALA A 92 13.44 -1.42 -35.85
N GLU A 93 13.07 -2.68 -36.16
CA GLU A 93 11.86 -3.30 -35.58
C GLU A 93 12.02 -3.53 -34.09
N LEU A 94 13.21 -3.95 -33.62
CA LEU A 94 13.47 -4.16 -32.20
C LEU A 94 13.49 -2.85 -31.44
N GLN A 95 14.11 -1.82 -32.00
CA GLN A 95 14.08 -0.48 -31.41
C GLN A 95 12.66 0.02 -31.28
N GLN A 96 11.84 -0.07 -32.32
CA GLN A 96 10.44 0.33 -32.29
C GLN A 96 9.63 -0.47 -31.24
N ALA A 97 9.91 -1.79 -31.11
CA ALA A 97 9.25 -2.62 -30.10
C ALA A 97 9.62 -2.20 -28.67
N ILE A 98 10.90 -1.85 -28.41
CA ILE A 98 11.36 -1.36 -27.11
C ILE A 98 10.73 0.01 -26.79
N GLU A 99 10.72 0.92 -27.77
CA GLU A 99 10.11 2.25 -27.63
C GLU A 99 8.59 2.17 -27.34
N ALA A 100 7.88 1.22 -27.97
CA ALA A 100 6.46 0.98 -27.79
C ALA A 100 6.12 0.28 -26.46
N ALA A 101 7.08 -0.32 -25.76
CA ALA A 101 6.84 -1.02 -24.49
C ALA A 101 6.31 -0.06 -23.42
N THR A 102 5.28 -0.50 -22.69
CA THR A 102 4.62 0.28 -21.64
C THR A 102 4.97 -0.20 -20.23
N LYS A 103 5.61 -1.37 -20.12
CA LYS A 103 5.98 -1.99 -18.84
C LYS A 103 7.42 -2.47 -18.86
N LEU A 104 8.09 -2.40 -17.72
CA LEU A 104 9.45 -2.91 -17.53
C LEU A 104 9.59 -4.37 -17.95
N VAL A 105 8.60 -5.22 -17.67
CA VAL A 105 8.60 -6.65 -18.03
C VAL A 105 8.69 -6.84 -19.55
N GLU A 106 8.03 -5.98 -20.34
CA GLU A 106 8.09 -6.05 -21.81
C GLU A 106 9.48 -5.70 -22.34
N ILE A 107 10.12 -4.70 -21.72
CA ILE A 107 11.50 -4.32 -22.07
C ILE A 107 12.47 -5.45 -21.70
N GLU A 108 12.34 -6.05 -20.53
CA GLU A 108 13.19 -7.15 -20.07
C GLU A 108 13.02 -8.41 -20.96
N ASP A 109 11.80 -8.71 -21.42
CA ASP A 109 11.56 -9.82 -22.36
C ASP A 109 12.22 -9.55 -23.73
N LEU A 110 12.17 -8.32 -24.22
CA LEU A 110 12.84 -7.93 -25.49
C LEU A 110 14.37 -7.94 -25.35
N TYR A 111 14.90 -7.56 -24.20
CA TYR A 111 16.34 -7.56 -23.93
C TYR A 111 16.91 -8.95 -23.63
N ARG A 112 16.07 -9.90 -23.19
CA ARG A 112 16.49 -11.22 -22.72
C ARG A 112 17.39 -12.01 -23.65
N PRO A 113 17.19 -12.05 -25.00
CA PRO A 113 18.08 -12.73 -25.92
C PRO A 113 19.50 -12.17 -25.94
N PHE A 114 19.65 -10.88 -25.63
CA PHE A 114 20.92 -10.14 -25.70
C PHE A 114 21.66 -10.07 -24.37
N LYS A 115 21.04 -10.53 -23.28
CA LYS A 115 21.61 -10.50 -21.93
C LYS A 115 22.72 -11.53 -21.80
N GLU A 116 23.87 -11.13 -21.26
CA GLU A 116 24.95 -12.07 -20.98
C GLU A 116 24.51 -13.14 -19.99
N LYS A 117 24.65 -14.40 -20.39
CA LYS A 117 24.28 -15.55 -19.59
C LYS A 117 25.52 -16.22 -19.01
N LYS A 118 25.50 -16.42 -17.69
CA LYS A 118 26.52 -17.22 -17.01
C LYS A 118 26.21 -18.69 -17.30
N LYS A 119 27.28 -19.55 -17.39
CA LYS A 119 27.25 -21.02 -17.52
C LYS A 119 25.86 -21.69 -17.60
N THR A 120 25.29 -21.77 -18.82
CA THR A 120 24.08 -22.54 -19.10
C THR A 120 24.46 -23.74 -19.97
N LYS A 121 23.59 -24.78 -20.02
CA LYS A 121 23.78 -25.90 -20.95
C LYS A 121 23.92 -25.44 -22.40
N ALA A 122 23.17 -24.40 -22.80
CA ALA A 122 23.27 -23.82 -24.14
C ALA A 122 24.61 -23.12 -24.37
N THR A 123 25.11 -22.32 -23.38
CA THR A 123 26.42 -21.68 -23.53
C THR A 123 27.58 -22.67 -23.59
N GLU A 124 27.45 -23.83 -22.95
CA GLU A 124 28.42 -24.92 -23.08
C GLU A 124 28.34 -25.55 -24.48
N ALA A 125 27.14 -25.82 -24.99
CA ALA A 125 26.93 -26.32 -26.33
C ALA A 125 27.43 -25.37 -27.43
N ILE A 126 27.27 -24.07 -27.27
CA ILE A 126 27.79 -23.04 -28.16
C ILE A 126 29.34 -23.08 -28.19
N LYS A 127 29.99 -23.25 -27.02
CA LYS A 127 31.44 -23.40 -26.92
C LYS A 127 31.96 -24.65 -27.61
N MET A 128 31.14 -25.70 -27.70
CA MET A 128 31.45 -26.92 -28.47
C MET A 128 31.24 -26.75 -29.97
N GLY A 129 30.84 -25.56 -30.46
CA GLY A 129 30.60 -25.26 -31.86
C GLY A 129 29.29 -25.81 -32.43
N LEU A 130 28.28 -26.11 -31.55
CA LEU A 130 27.03 -26.74 -31.97
C LEU A 130 25.93 -25.74 -32.37
N GLU A 131 26.22 -24.43 -32.40
CA GLU A 131 25.25 -23.41 -32.79
C GLU A 131 24.76 -23.58 -34.25
N PRO A 132 25.61 -23.84 -35.27
CA PRO A 132 25.11 -24.06 -36.61
C PRO A 132 24.23 -25.32 -36.72
N LEU A 133 24.47 -26.35 -35.88
CA LEU A 133 23.59 -27.51 -35.81
C LEU A 133 22.22 -27.16 -35.27
N ALA A 134 22.17 -26.30 -34.25
CA ALA A 134 20.93 -25.78 -33.72
C ALA A 134 20.13 -24.97 -34.78
N ASP A 135 20.84 -24.18 -35.61
CA ASP A 135 20.22 -23.42 -36.73
C ASP A 135 19.58 -24.36 -37.75
N ILE A 136 20.27 -25.47 -38.09
CA ILE A 136 19.75 -26.49 -39.02
C ILE A 136 18.50 -27.15 -38.40
N ILE A 137 18.53 -27.52 -37.13
CA ILE A 137 17.37 -28.12 -36.44
C ILE A 137 16.18 -27.13 -36.43
N GLU A 138 16.41 -25.85 -36.12
CA GLU A 138 15.34 -24.83 -36.10
C GLU A 138 14.76 -24.56 -37.49
N SER A 139 15.59 -24.65 -38.57
CA SER A 139 15.09 -24.50 -39.93
C SER A 139 14.15 -25.62 -40.36
N ASN A 140 14.19 -26.75 -39.65
CA ASN A 140 13.32 -27.93 -39.79
C ASN A 140 13.08 -28.32 -41.27
N PRO A 141 14.13 -28.64 -42.06
CA PRO A 141 14.02 -28.88 -43.50
C PRO A 141 13.14 -30.10 -43.76
N ARG A 142 12.52 -30.13 -44.95
CA ARG A 142 11.66 -31.24 -45.40
C ARG A 142 12.47 -32.20 -46.27
N LEU A 143 12.23 -33.48 -46.13
CA LEU A 143 12.73 -34.47 -47.09
C LEU A 143 11.98 -34.29 -48.42
N ALA A 144 12.73 -34.31 -49.54
CA ALA A 144 12.15 -34.31 -50.86
C ALA A 144 11.23 -35.51 -51.00
N ARG A 145 10.01 -35.31 -51.45
CA ARG A 145 9.12 -36.43 -51.77
C ARG A 145 9.70 -37.12 -53.01
N PRO A 146 9.82 -38.47 -53.05
CA PRO A 146 10.16 -39.16 -54.28
C PRO A 146 9.11 -38.77 -55.36
N GLN A 147 9.59 -38.42 -56.56
CA GLN A 147 8.70 -38.06 -57.66
C GLN A 147 7.76 -39.23 -57.89
N ARG A 148 6.48 -39.06 -57.53
CA ARG A 148 5.44 -39.98 -58.02
C ARG A 148 5.26 -39.72 -59.49
N GLU A 149 5.53 -40.75 -60.32
CA GLU A 149 5.19 -40.76 -61.74
C GLU A 149 3.78 -40.16 -61.93
N GLN A 150 3.71 -39.17 -62.81
CA GLN A 150 2.47 -38.50 -63.14
C GLN A 150 1.51 -39.50 -63.75
N ARG A 151 0.55 -40.03 -62.92
CA ARG A 151 -0.66 -40.62 -63.46
C ARG A 151 -1.53 -39.49 -63.96
N VAL A 152 -1.65 -39.42 -65.32
CA VAL A 152 -2.62 -38.62 -66.07
C VAL A 152 -3.99 -38.89 -65.52
N ARG A 153 -4.67 -37.94 -64.97
CA ARG A 153 -6.11 -38.01 -64.63
C ARG A 153 -6.90 -37.54 -65.81
N PRO A 154 -8.00 -38.26 -66.18
CA PRO A 154 -8.95 -37.79 -67.21
C PRO A 154 -9.79 -36.61 -66.62
N GLU A 155 -10.02 -35.63 -67.48
CA GLU A 155 -10.94 -34.53 -67.22
C GLU A 155 -12.36 -35.04 -66.92
N GLN A 156 -12.97 -34.61 -65.83
CA GLN A 156 -14.42 -34.67 -65.65
C GLN A 156 -14.95 -33.39 -64.97
N ASN A 157 -15.64 -32.66 -65.83
CA ASN A 157 -16.83 -31.82 -65.69
C ASN A 157 -17.23 -31.22 -64.31
N GLN A 158 -17.42 -29.94 -64.44
CA GLN A 158 -18.31 -28.97 -63.78
C GLN A 158 -19.47 -29.58 -62.96
N ARG A 159 -19.67 -29.08 -61.75
CA ARG A 159 -20.98 -28.81 -61.17
C ARG A 159 -20.96 -27.55 -60.29
N VAL A 160 -21.97 -26.79 -60.59
CA VAL A 160 -22.42 -25.47 -60.23
C VAL A 160 -22.88 -25.37 -58.76
N GLU A 161 -22.58 -24.26 -58.16
CA GLU A 161 -23.28 -23.43 -57.15
C GLU A 161 -24.01 -24.06 -55.98
N ASN A 162 -23.65 -23.58 -54.78
CA ASN A 162 -24.61 -22.89 -53.90
C ASN A 162 -23.91 -21.91 -52.95
N ASN A 163 -23.97 -20.65 -53.33
CA ASN A 163 -23.64 -19.48 -52.57
C ASN A 163 -24.87 -19.05 -51.76
N ALA A 164 -24.90 -19.28 -50.47
CA ALA A 164 -25.84 -18.58 -49.55
C ALA A 164 -25.33 -18.42 -48.12
N MET A 165 -24.15 -18.87 -47.76
CA MET A 165 -23.66 -18.77 -46.39
C MET A 165 -22.34 -17.97 -46.22
N ALA A 166 -21.84 -17.41 -47.34
CA ALA A 166 -20.61 -16.59 -47.34
C ALA A 166 -20.84 -15.07 -47.22
N ALA A 167 -22.10 -14.63 -47.21
CA ALA A 167 -22.42 -13.19 -47.18
C ALA A 167 -22.70 -12.59 -45.81
N ALA A 168 -22.67 -13.38 -44.73
CA ALA A 168 -23.04 -12.91 -43.39
C ALA A 168 -21.82 -12.63 -42.45
N LEU A 169 -20.58 -12.80 -42.92
CA LEU A 169 -19.34 -12.58 -42.11
C LEU A 169 -18.35 -11.57 -42.69
N ALA A 170 -18.80 -10.75 -43.63
CA ALA A 170 -17.99 -9.71 -44.27
C ALA A 170 -18.10 -8.35 -43.53
N GLY A 171 -17.72 -8.32 -42.25
CA GLY A 171 -17.82 -7.09 -41.46
C GLY A 171 -16.76 -6.93 -40.35
N LEU A 172 -15.77 -7.81 -40.28
CA LEU A 172 -14.65 -7.66 -39.34
C LEU A 172 -13.33 -7.82 -40.09
N ASP A 173 -12.71 -6.68 -40.36
CA ASP A 173 -11.44 -6.58 -41.02
C ASP A 173 -10.30 -7.00 -40.06
N PHE A 174 -9.94 -8.28 -40.08
CA PHE A 174 -8.71 -8.81 -39.55
C PHE A 174 -7.69 -8.95 -40.66
N SER A 175 -7.11 -7.84 -41.09
CA SER A 175 -5.97 -7.87 -41.98
C SER A 175 -4.71 -8.32 -41.23
N PHE A 176 -4.56 -9.61 -41.03
CA PHE A 176 -3.25 -10.21 -40.80
C PHE A 176 -2.45 -10.11 -42.09
N LYS A 177 -1.44 -9.24 -42.10
CA LYS A 177 -0.38 -9.30 -43.14
C LYS A 177 0.21 -10.69 -43.10
N GLU A 178 -0.10 -11.50 -44.10
CA GLU A 178 0.64 -12.73 -44.40
C GLU A 178 2.08 -12.32 -44.78
N GLU A 179 3.00 -12.41 -43.83
CA GLU A 179 4.43 -12.47 -44.12
C GLU A 179 4.64 -13.68 -45.04
N LYS A 180 5.16 -13.45 -46.20
CA LYS A 180 5.64 -14.50 -47.10
C LYS A 180 6.74 -15.29 -46.40
N ARG A 181 6.37 -16.32 -45.64
CA ARG A 181 7.30 -17.30 -45.11
C ARG A 181 7.92 -18.03 -46.29
N GLN A 182 9.23 -17.88 -46.42
CA GLN A 182 10.03 -18.66 -47.34
C GLN A 182 9.71 -20.14 -47.14
N GLN A 183 9.44 -20.87 -48.22
CA GLN A 183 9.20 -22.30 -48.16
C GLN A 183 10.45 -22.96 -47.57
N ALA A 184 10.28 -23.83 -46.55
CA ALA A 184 11.38 -24.56 -45.98
C ALA A 184 12.14 -25.36 -47.08
N PRO A 185 13.48 -25.32 -47.11
CA PRO A 185 14.25 -26.00 -48.12
C PRO A 185 13.96 -27.51 -48.14
N SER A 186 13.75 -28.08 -49.29
CA SER A 186 13.64 -29.55 -49.45
C SER A 186 15.04 -30.14 -49.56
N VAL A 187 15.30 -31.24 -48.87
CA VAL A 187 16.59 -31.91 -48.80
C VAL A 187 16.50 -33.29 -49.37
N ASP A 188 17.50 -33.62 -50.20
CA ASP A 188 17.60 -34.93 -50.89
C ASP A 188 18.29 -35.92 -49.94
N ALA A 189 17.49 -36.72 -49.20
CA ALA A 189 17.97 -37.84 -48.38
C ALA A 189 16.91 -38.93 -48.38
N SER A 190 17.34 -40.16 -48.45
CA SER A 190 16.49 -41.35 -48.54
C SER A 190 15.73 -41.70 -47.24
N SER A 191 16.28 -41.25 -46.09
CA SER A 191 15.64 -41.41 -44.77
C SER A 191 16.00 -40.31 -43.80
N LYS A 192 15.14 -40.11 -42.75
CA LYS A 192 15.43 -39.21 -41.62
C LYS A 192 16.77 -39.50 -40.95
N ALA A 193 17.08 -40.76 -40.73
CA ALA A 193 18.31 -41.21 -40.03
C ALA A 193 19.58 -40.88 -40.85
N GLU A 194 19.52 -41.06 -42.17
CA GLU A 194 20.62 -40.76 -43.05
C GLU A 194 20.90 -39.25 -43.12
N TYR A 195 19.83 -38.46 -43.16
CA TYR A 195 19.95 -36.99 -43.12
C TYR A 195 20.55 -36.49 -41.79
N ILE A 196 20.09 -36.99 -40.66
CA ILE A 196 20.63 -36.64 -39.33
C ILE A 196 22.11 -36.97 -39.26
N LYS A 197 22.50 -38.17 -39.68
CA LYS A 197 23.90 -38.59 -39.69
C LYS A 197 24.78 -37.68 -40.55
N LYS A 198 24.31 -37.33 -41.73
CA LYS A 198 25.01 -36.41 -42.64
C LYS A 198 25.17 -35.00 -42.06
N VAL A 199 24.17 -34.50 -41.38
CA VAL A 199 24.17 -33.15 -40.77
C VAL A 199 25.05 -33.10 -39.54
N CYS A 200 25.07 -34.18 -38.70
CA CYS A 200 25.86 -34.20 -37.49
C CYS A 200 27.35 -34.48 -37.73
N ALA A 201 27.71 -35.17 -38.83
CA ALA A 201 29.09 -35.58 -39.13
C ALA A 201 30.15 -34.44 -39.04
N PRO A 202 29.91 -33.20 -39.48
CA PRO A 202 30.90 -32.11 -39.39
C PRO A 202 31.18 -31.65 -37.96
N PHE A 203 30.31 -31.96 -36.99
CA PHE A 203 30.38 -31.49 -35.59
C PHE A 203 31.00 -32.56 -34.66
N LEU A 204 31.21 -33.78 -35.15
CA LEU A 204 31.79 -34.85 -34.35
C LEU A 204 33.28 -34.62 -34.12
N ASN A 205 33.72 -34.64 -32.88
CA ASN A 205 35.11 -34.43 -32.47
C ASN A 205 35.35 -35.11 -31.09
N GLU A 206 36.51 -34.90 -30.46
CA GLU A 206 36.83 -35.50 -29.16
C GLU A 206 35.86 -35.08 -28.04
N GLN A 207 35.24 -33.89 -28.14
CA GLN A 207 34.26 -33.41 -27.14
C GLN A 207 32.85 -33.80 -27.51
N VAL A 208 32.53 -33.98 -28.79
CA VAL A 208 31.21 -34.35 -29.32
C VAL A 208 31.31 -35.75 -29.89
N LYS A 209 31.03 -36.77 -29.10
CA LYS A 209 31.40 -38.16 -29.38
C LYS A 209 30.49 -38.88 -30.40
N ASP A 210 29.22 -38.50 -30.46
CA ASP A 210 28.23 -39.16 -31.34
C ASP A 210 27.11 -38.17 -31.71
N GLU A 211 26.27 -38.57 -32.67
CA GLU A 211 25.18 -37.80 -33.20
C GLU A 211 24.10 -37.48 -32.12
N GLU A 212 23.83 -38.43 -31.20
CA GLU A 212 22.83 -38.23 -30.14
C GLU A 212 23.31 -37.14 -29.16
N PHE A 213 24.59 -37.17 -28.80
CA PHE A 213 25.18 -36.13 -27.94
C PHE A 213 25.18 -34.74 -28.66
N ALA A 214 25.50 -34.74 -29.96
CA ALA A 214 25.47 -33.49 -30.76
C ALA A 214 24.07 -32.88 -30.79
N ILE A 215 23.04 -33.68 -31.11
CA ILE A 215 21.65 -33.24 -31.18
C ILE A 215 21.18 -32.79 -29.78
N THR A 216 21.39 -33.59 -28.74
CA THR A 216 20.96 -33.26 -27.38
C THR A 216 21.49 -31.90 -26.92
N ASN A 217 22.77 -31.63 -27.18
CA ASN A 217 23.37 -30.34 -26.82
C ASN A 217 22.90 -29.20 -27.73
N ALA A 218 22.70 -29.43 -29.03
CA ALA A 218 22.10 -28.45 -29.93
C ALA A 218 20.68 -28.10 -29.51
N LEU A 219 19.87 -29.07 -28.99
CA LEU A 219 18.52 -28.84 -28.48
C LEU A 219 18.50 -27.95 -27.24
N TYR A 220 19.57 -27.93 -26.43
CA TYR A 220 19.64 -26.95 -25.33
C TYR A 220 19.74 -25.50 -25.86
N ILE A 221 20.42 -25.27 -26.99
CA ILE A 221 20.48 -23.97 -27.65
C ILE A 221 19.07 -23.60 -28.17
N VAL A 222 18.41 -24.54 -28.86
CA VAL A 222 17.04 -24.34 -29.38
C VAL A 222 16.08 -24.05 -28.24
N ALA A 223 16.14 -24.82 -27.16
CA ALA A 223 15.28 -24.61 -26.00
C ALA A 223 15.49 -23.23 -25.33
N GLU A 224 16.73 -22.77 -25.26
CA GLU A 224 17.02 -21.43 -24.73
C GLU A 224 16.47 -20.32 -25.63
N ARG A 225 16.65 -20.44 -26.96
CA ARG A 225 16.09 -19.50 -27.95
C ARG A 225 14.55 -19.46 -27.89
N ILE A 226 13.90 -20.62 -27.70
CA ILE A 226 12.43 -20.69 -27.47
C ILE A 226 12.04 -19.94 -26.19
N SER A 227 12.78 -20.16 -25.11
CA SER A 227 12.53 -19.50 -23.82
C SER A 227 12.74 -17.99 -23.86
N ASP A 228 13.65 -17.51 -24.72
CA ASP A 228 13.98 -16.08 -24.83
C ASP A 228 13.05 -15.32 -25.79
N ASN A 229 12.18 -16.01 -26.49
CA ASN A 229 11.24 -15.38 -27.41
C ASN A 229 10.17 -14.59 -26.65
N ALA A 230 10.17 -13.27 -26.81
CA ALA A 230 9.27 -12.35 -26.08
C ALA A 230 7.78 -12.60 -26.40
N GLU A 231 7.43 -12.95 -27.65
CA GLU A 231 6.06 -13.27 -28.05
C GLU A 231 5.55 -14.52 -27.34
N PHE A 232 6.36 -15.59 -27.29
CA PHE A 232 6.00 -16.83 -26.61
C PHE A 232 5.80 -16.59 -25.11
N ARG A 233 6.70 -15.84 -24.48
CA ARG A 233 6.58 -15.49 -23.08
C ARG A 233 5.32 -14.68 -22.79
N LYS A 234 5.05 -13.65 -23.61
CA LYS A 234 3.85 -12.81 -23.46
C LYS A 234 2.56 -13.63 -23.51
N VAL A 235 2.44 -14.52 -24.51
CA VAL A 235 1.23 -15.36 -24.66
C VAL A 235 1.10 -16.38 -23.54
N LEU A 236 2.20 -17.06 -23.17
CA LEU A 236 2.17 -18.06 -22.09
C LEU A 236 1.92 -17.41 -20.73
N ARG A 237 2.51 -16.24 -20.44
CA ARG A 237 2.24 -15.45 -19.22
C ARG A 237 0.76 -15.08 -19.14
N PHE A 238 0.20 -14.55 -20.22
CA PHE A 238 -1.23 -14.20 -20.27
C PHE A 238 -2.13 -15.41 -20.04
N ASN A 239 -1.83 -16.54 -20.67
CA ASN A 239 -2.64 -17.76 -20.51
C ASN A 239 -2.50 -18.35 -19.09
N MET A 240 -1.29 -18.40 -18.52
CA MET A 240 -1.04 -18.87 -17.16
C MET A 240 -1.74 -17.97 -16.13
N PHE A 241 -1.70 -16.65 -16.29
CA PHE A 241 -2.44 -15.73 -15.43
C PHE A 241 -3.96 -15.93 -15.53
N ARG A 242 -4.48 -16.14 -16.74
CA ARG A 242 -5.93 -16.24 -16.97
C ARG A 242 -6.52 -17.59 -16.58
N LYS A 243 -5.82 -18.70 -16.82
CA LYS A 243 -6.30 -20.07 -16.69
C LYS A 243 -5.62 -20.87 -15.58
N GLY A 244 -4.50 -20.40 -15.07
CA GLY A 244 -3.76 -21.09 -14.02
C GLY A 244 -4.42 -20.93 -12.66
N ASN A 245 -4.15 -21.90 -11.77
CA ASN A 245 -4.54 -21.86 -10.37
C ASN A 245 -3.30 -21.77 -9.48
N ILE A 246 -3.34 -20.92 -8.46
CA ILE A 246 -2.40 -21.00 -7.35
C ILE A 246 -2.78 -22.25 -6.57
N VAL A 247 -1.82 -23.14 -6.39
CA VAL A 247 -2.00 -24.37 -5.60
C VAL A 247 -0.95 -24.42 -4.49
N THR A 248 -1.39 -24.84 -3.32
CA THR A 248 -0.50 -25.02 -2.18
C THR A 248 -0.55 -26.45 -1.67
N SER A 249 0.52 -26.88 -1.03
CA SER A 249 0.62 -28.17 -0.33
C SER A 249 1.45 -28.03 0.92
N ILE A 250 1.05 -28.74 1.98
CA ILE A 250 1.83 -28.76 3.23
C ILE A 250 3.18 -29.45 3.01
N LYS A 251 4.26 -28.86 3.56
CA LYS A 251 5.60 -29.49 3.54
C LYS A 251 5.68 -30.62 4.55
N LYS A 252 6.44 -31.67 4.24
CA LYS A 252 6.57 -32.87 5.08
C LYS A 252 7.03 -32.60 6.52
N ASN A 253 7.82 -31.54 6.73
CA ASN A 253 8.39 -31.19 8.02
C ASN A 253 7.83 -29.85 8.52
N ALA A 254 6.63 -29.47 8.11
CA ALA A 254 6.00 -28.23 8.51
C ALA A 254 5.80 -28.15 10.03
N LYS A 255 6.13 -27.00 10.60
CA LYS A 255 5.89 -26.70 12.02
C LYS A 255 4.82 -25.63 12.09
N ASP A 256 3.59 -26.03 12.31
CA ASP A 256 2.44 -25.13 12.54
C ASP A 256 1.64 -25.63 13.75
N GLU A 257 2.20 -25.44 14.96
CA GLU A 257 1.63 -25.94 16.22
C GLU A 257 0.22 -25.40 16.49
N GLY A 258 -0.06 -24.15 16.04
CA GLY A 258 -1.36 -23.50 16.18
C GLY A 258 -2.32 -23.74 15.03
N ARG A 259 -1.95 -24.49 14.01
CA ARG A 259 -2.68 -24.65 12.74
C ARG A 259 -3.13 -23.32 12.14
N VAL A 260 -2.27 -22.31 12.20
CA VAL A 260 -2.55 -20.96 11.74
C VAL A 260 -2.83 -20.93 10.23
N TYR A 261 -2.14 -21.82 9.50
CA TYR A 261 -2.22 -21.90 8.04
C TYR A 261 -3.06 -23.09 7.53
N GLU A 262 -3.88 -23.72 8.38
CA GLU A 262 -4.66 -24.91 8.03
C GLU A 262 -5.52 -24.72 6.77
N ASN A 263 -6.07 -23.53 6.56
CA ASN A 263 -6.86 -23.20 5.37
C ASN A 263 -6.05 -23.23 4.06
N TYR A 264 -4.71 -23.24 4.15
CA TYR A 264 -3.79 -23.23 3.00
C TYR A 264 -2.96 -24.51 2.88
N TYR A 265 -3.24 -25.58 3.63
CA TYR A 265 -2.52 -26.85 3.52
C TYR A 265 -2.77 -27.54 2.19
N GLU A 266 -3.99 -27.52 1.70
CA GLU A 266 -4.42 -28.01 0.39
C GLU A 266 -5.37 -26.97 -0.21
N TYR A 267 -4.81 -25.93 -0.83
CA TYR A 267 -5.59 -24.83 -1.33
C TYR A 267 -5.42 -24.68 -2.82
N SER A 268 -6.51 -24.32 -3.54
CA SER A 268 -6.49 -24.02 -4.98
C SER A 268 -7.45 -22.88 -5.29
N GLU A 269 -6.95 -21.85 -5.98
CA GLU A 269 -7.75 -20.71 -6.43
C GLU A 269 -7.22 -20.17 -7.77
N PRO A 270 -8.09 -19.73 -8.71
CA PRO A 270 -7.66 -19.11 -9.96
C PRO A 270 -6.75 -17.89 -9.71
N VAL A 271 -5.61 -17.84 -10.42
CA VAL A 271 -4.63 -16.74 -10.31
C VAL A 271 -5.28 -15.37 -10.46
N LYS A 272 -6.21 -15.22 -11.41
CA LYS A 272 -6.90 -13.95 -11.69
C LYS A 272 -7.90 -13.51 -10.61
N GLU A 273 -8.30 -14.41 -9.70
CA GLU A 273 -9.37 -14.17 -8.72
C GLU A 273 -8.87 -14.08 -7.28
N ILE A 274 -7.61 -14.51 -7.04
CA ILE A 274 -7.04 -14.53 -5.71
C ILE A 274 -7.01 -13.13 -5.09
N LYS A 275 -7.43 -13.06 -3.82
CA LYS A 275 -7.51 -11.80 -3.09
C LYS A 275 -6.15 -11.42 -2.46
N PRO A 276 -5.83 -10.12 -2.36
CA PRO A 276 -4.57 -9.62 -1.83
C PRO A 276 -4.17 -10.20 -0.46
N HIS A 277 -5.09 -10.25 0.50
CA HIS A 277 -4.80 -10.79 1.82
C HIS A 277 -4.46 -12.29 1.80
N ARG A 278 -5.00 -13.06 0.84
CA ARG A 278 -4.65 -14.48 0.67
C ARG A 278 -3.25 -14.63 0.06
N VAL A 279 -2.89 -13.77 -0.89
CA VAL A 279 -1.52 -13.73 -1.43
C VAL A 279 -0.51 -13.49 -0.32
N LEU A 280 -0.75 -12.52 0.56
CA LEU A 280 0.12 -12.23 1.70
C LEU A 280 0.17 -13.38 2.70
N ALA A 281 -0.98 -14.00 3.02
CA ALA A 281 -1.06 -15.15 3.91
C ALA A 281 -0.27 -16.36 3.37
N ILE A 282 -0.44 -16.69 2.09
CA ILE A 282 0.25 -17.77 1.40
C ILE A 282 1.76 -17.49 1.34
N ASN A 283 2.18 -16.28 1.02
CA ASN A 283 3.59 -15.90 1.00
C ASN A 283 4.24 -16.00 2.39
N ARG A 284 3.53 -15.58 3.46
CA ARG A 284 4.00 -15.75 4.84
C ARG A 284 4.16 -17.22 5.19
N ALA A 285 3.15 -18.05 4.91
CA ALA A 285 3.19 -19.48 5.19
C ALA A 285 4.33 -20.22 4.44
N GLU A 286 4.63 -19.78 3.21
CA GLU A 286 5.77 -20.28 2.43
C GLU A 286 7.11 -19.84 3.02
N ASN A 287 7.24 -18.57 3.45
CA ASN A 287 8.44 -18.02 4.09
C ASN A 287 8.73 -18.69 5.45
N GLU A 288 7.69 -19.12 6.16
CA GLU A 288 7.78 -19.88 7.42
C GLU A 288 7.98 -21.39 7.20
N ASP A 289 8.23 -21.81 5.96
CA ASP A 289 8.45 -23.21 5.57
C ASP A 289 7.28 -24.17 5.88
N VAL A 290 6.05 -23.65 6.02
CA VAL A 290 4.86 -24.46 6.30
C VAL A 290 4.29 -25.08 5.03
N ILE A 291 4.18 -24.32 3.94
CA ILE A 291 3.61 -24.78 2.66
C ILE A 291 4.57 -24.59 1.50
N ALA A 292 4.34 -25.35 0.43
CA ALA A 292 4.91 -25.11 -0.89
C ALA A 292 3.84 -24.52 -1.80
N VAL A 293 4.23 -23.56 -2.65
CA VAL A 293 3.31 -22.82 -3.52
C VAL A 293 3.75 -22.93 -4.97
N ASN A 294 2.81 -23.29 -5.85
CA ASN A 294 3.01 -23.38 -7.29
C ASN A 294 1.83 -22.76 -8.04
N ILE A 295 2.02 -22.50 -9.33
CA ILE A 295 0.92 -22.18 -10.23
C ILE A 295 0.70 -23.41 -11.12
N ASP A 296 -0.44 -24.07 -10.94
CA ASP A 296 -0.84 -25.17 -11.80
C ASP A 296 -1.47 -24.61 -13.09
N PHE A 297 -0.86 -24.94 -14.21
CA PHE A 297 -1.32 -24.58 -15.54
C PHE A 297 -1.14 -25.77 -16.50
N ASN A 298 -2.09 -25.97 -17.40
CA ASN A 298 -2.06 -27.09 -18.32
C ASN A 298 -0.81 -27.05 -19.20
N LYS A 299 0.14 -27.93 -18.85
CA LYS A 299 1.43 -28.07 -19.50
C LYS A 299 1.30 -28.46 -20.97
N ASP A 300 0.38 -29.38 -21.30
CA ASP A 300 0.22 -29.85 -22.67
C ASP A 300 -0.29 -28.75 -23.58
N GLU A 301 -1.20 -27.90 -23.10
CA GLU A 301 -1.64 -26.68 -23.82
C GLU A 301 -0.46 -25.74 -24.11
N ALA A 302 0.43 -25.53 -23.13
CA ALA A 302 1.59 -24.67 -23.28
C ALA A 302 2.59 -25.23 -24.30
N VAL A 303 2.91 -26.50 -24.19
CA VAL A 303 3.86 -27.18 -25.10
C VAL A 303 3.28 -27.26 -26.52
N ASP A 304 2.00 -27.59 -26.67
CA ASP A 304 1.33 -27.62 -27.97
C ASP A 304 1.32 -26.24 -28.67
N TYR A 305 1.18 -25.16 -27.89
CA TYR A 305 1.30 -23.81 -28.43
C TYR A 305 2.70 -23.59 -29.02
N LEU A 306 3.76 -23.89 -28.26
CA LEU A 306 5.16 -23.74 -28.70
C LEU A 306 5.46 -24.59 -29.93
N VAL A 307 5.04 -25.85 -29.89
CA VAL A 307 5.25 -26.82 -31.00
C VAL A 307 4.55 -26.32 -32.28
N ARG A 308 3.29 -25.88 -32.19
CA ARG A 308 2.56 -25.35 -33.33
C ARG A 308 3.24 -24.11 -33.95
N LYS A 309 3.79 -23.25 -33.12
CA LYS A 309 4.49 -22.03 -33.57
C LYS A 309 5.85 -22.36 -34.19
N LYS A 310 6.58 -23.36 -33.67
CA LYS A 310 7.93 -23.73 -34.16
C LYS A 310 7.87 -24.66 -35.38
N ILE A 311 7.07 -25.71 -35.36
CA ILE A 311 7.00 -26.69 -36.45
C ILE A 311 6.17 -26.12 -37.62
N GLY A 312 5.15 -25.32 -37.33
CA GLY A 312 4.23 -24.78 -38.31
C GLY A 312 3.28 -25.85 -38.88
N ARG A 313 2.69 -25.57 -40.06
CA ARG A 313 1.56 -26.37 -40.61
C ARG A 313 1.98 -27.68 -41.30
N PHE A 314 3.23 -27.82 -41.68
CA PHE A 314 3.65 -28.89 -42.60
C PHE A 314 4.73 -29.83 -42.07
N GLY A 315 5.30 -29.53 -40.91
CA GLY A 315 6.37 -30.33 -40.32
C GLY A 315 7.67 -30.40 -41.09
N GLY A 316 8.65 -31.11 -40.56
CA GLY A 316 9.97 -31.34 -41.17
C GLY A 316 10.69 -32.56 -40.55
N VAL A 317 11.98 -32.67 -40.82
CA VAL A 317 12.82 -33.81 -40.38
C VAL A 317 12.96 -33.86 -38.85
N PHE A 318 13.08 -32.68 -38.23
CA PHE A 318 13.35 -32.54 -36.78
C PHE A 318 12.13 -32.29 -35.91
N ASP A 319 10.94 -32.70 -36.36
CA ASP A 319 9.68 -32.46 -35.61
C ASP A 319 9.73 -33.01 -34.19
N ASP A 320 10.27 -34.22 -34.01
CA ASP A 320 10.34 -34.86 -32.68
C ASP A 320 11.40 -34.21 -31.77
N GLU A 321 12.52 -33.82 -32.34
CA GLU A 321 13.60 -33.09 -31.68
C GLU A 321 13.11 -31.68 -31.26
N ILE A 322 12.40 -30.98 -32.12
CA ILE A 322 11.79 -29.66 -31.80
C ILE A 322 10.73 -29.80 -30.72
N LYS A 323 9.89 -30.84 -30.75
CA LYS A 323 8.95 -31.13 -29.64
C LYS A 323 9.67 -31.34 -28.31
N ALA A 324 10.76 -32.10 -28.32
CA ALA A 324 11.60 -32.32 -27.13
C ALA A 324 12.21 -30.98 -26.61
N ALA A 325 12.70 -30.13 -27.53
CA ALA A 325 13.22 -28.81 -27.20
C ALA A 325 12.12 -27.88 -26.61
N CYS A 326 10.91 -27.90 -27.19
CA CYS A 326 9.77 -27.13 -26.64
C CYS A 326 9.38 -27.59 -25.24
N LEU A 327 9.38 -28.91 -25.01
CA LEU A 327 9.11 -29.48 -23.70
C LEU A 327 10.17 -29.10 -22.65
N ASP A 328 11.47 -29.18 -23.03
CA ASP A 328 12.57 -28.77 -22.15
C ASP A 328 12.54 -27.26 -21.89
N ALA A 329 12.32 -26.44 -22.94
CA ALA A 329 12.18 -25.00 -22.82
C ALA A 329 11.06 -24.62 -21.83
N TYR A 330 9.90 -25.26 -21.97
CA TYR A 330 8.77 -24.99 -21.07
C TYR A 330 9.09 -25.39 -19.63
N LYS A 331 9.40 -26.65 -19.39
CA LYS A 331 9.60 -27.19 -18.04
C LYS A 331 10.75 -26.57 -17.27
N ARG A 332 11.90 -26.40 -17.94
CA ARG A 332 13.13 -25.99 -17.29
C ARG A 332 13.33 -24.48 -17.25
N LEU A 333 12.82 -23.75 -18.24
CA LEU A 333 13.15 -22.34 -18.41
C LEU A 333 11.93 -21.43 -18.30
N ILE A 334 10.84 -21.72 -19.05
CA ILE A 334 9.69 -20.81 -19.18
C ILE A 334 8.80 -20.90 -17.92
N GLU A 335 8.31 -22.09 -17.59
CA GLU A 335 7.36 -22.29 -16.48
C GLU A 335 7.89 -21.75 -15.14
N PRO A 336 9.10 -22.07 -14.67
CA PRO A 336 9.61 -21.56 -13.40
C PRO A 336 9.84 -20.03 -13.43
N SER A 337 10.16 -19.47 -14.60
CA SER A 337 10.33 -18.04 -14.78
C SER A 337 9.00 -17.31 -14.71
N LEU A 338 7.99 -17.78 -15.48
CA LEU A 338 6.67 -17.16 -15.53
C LEU A 338 5.93 -17.28 -14.20
N GLN A 339 6.07 -18.41 -13.49
CA GLN A 339 5.51 -18.55 -12.14
C GLN A 339 6.07 -17.50 -11.20
N ARG A 340 7.40 -17.27 -11.19
CA ARG A 340 8.02 -16.23 -10.36
C ARG A 340 7.54 -14.83 -10.75
N GLU A 341 7.43 -14.54 -12.04
CA GLU A 341 6.98 -13.24 -12.56
C GLU A 341 5.52 -12.96 -12.16
N ILE A 342 4.61 -13.92 -12.33
CA ILE A 342 3.21 -13.80 -11.96
C ILE A 342 3.08 -13.66 -10.44
N ARG A 343 3.81 -14.47 -9.66
CA ARG A 343 3.80 -14.37 -8.20
C ARG A 343 4.34 -13.03 -7.70
N ALA A 344 5.39 -12.50 -8.35
CA ALA A 344 5.90 -11.17 -8.05
C ALA A 344 4.83 -10.09 -8.34
N GLU A 345 4.16 -10.14 -9.50
CA GLU A 345 3.09 -9.21 -9.84
C GLU A 345 1.92 -9.28 -8.85
N LEU A 346 1.52 -10.48 -8.44
CA LEU A 346 0.46 -10.66 -7.42
C LEU A 346 0.88 -10.11 -6.07
N LYS A 347 2.15 -10.32 -5.68
CA LYS A 347 2.71 -9.79 -4.45
C LYS A 347 2.72 -8.27 -4.47
N ASP A 348 3.22 -7.65 -5.55
CA ASP A 348 3.26 -6.19 -5.68
C ASP A 348 1.87 -5.56 -5.56
N LYS A 349 0.86 -6.13 -6.24
CA LYS A 349 -0.53 -5.67 -6.14
C LYS A 349 -1.11 -5.86 -4.72
N ALA A 350 -0.78 -6.98 -4.08
CA ALA A 350 -1.25 -7.27 -2.73
C ALA A 350 -0.61 -6.33 -1.70
N GLU A 351 0.67 -6.03 -1.84
CA GLU A 351 1.38 -5.08 -0.99
C GLU A 351 0.86 -3.66 -1.17
N GLU A 352 0.64 -3.21 -2.40
CA GLU A 352 0.10 -1.89 -2.70
C GLU A 352 -1.25 -1.66 -2.02
N GLN A 353 -2.18 -2.62 -2.17
CA GLN A 353 -3.48 -2.53 -1.53
C GLN A 353 -3.38 -2.59 0.00
N ALA A 354 -2.55 -3.48 0.55
CA ALA A 354 -2.36 -3.58 2.00
C ALA A 354 -1.75 -2.31 2.59
N ILE A 355 -0.72 -1.75 1.96
CA ILE A 355 -0.07 -0.51 2.40
C ILE A 355 -1.03 0.67 2.34
N SER A 356 -1.88 0.76 1.30
CA SER A 356 -2.94 1.78 1.20
C SER A 356 -3.92 1.69 2.39
N VAL A 357 -4.37 0.47 2.73
CA VAL A 357 -5.24 0.26 3.90
C VAL A 357 -4.52 0.61 5.21
N PHE A 358 -3.24 0.24 5.35
CA PHE A 358 -2.46 0.59 6.55
C PHE A 358 -2.29 2.11 6.69
N GLY A 359 -2.05 2.82 5.58
CA GLY A 359 -2.02 4.28 5.54
C GLY A 359 -3.34 4.89 5.99
N LEU A 360 -4.47 4.39 5.50
CA LEU A 360 -5.80 4.85 5.91
C LEU A 360 -6.07 4.58 7.39
N ASN A 361 -5.73 3.40 7.89
CA ASN A 361 -5.87 3.06 9.31
C ASN A 361 -5.02 3.98 10.19
N LEU A 362 -3.78 4.28 9.80
CA LEU A 362 -2.92 5.23 10.51
C LEU A 362 -3.52 6.64 10.48
N LYS A 363 -3.96 7.12 9.31
CA LYS A 363 -4.59 8.45 9.15
C LYS A 363 -5.78 8.62 10.09
N ASN A 364 -6.67 7.62 10.16
CA ASN A 364 -7.83 7.65 11.03
C ASN A 364 -7.43 7.61 12.52
N LEU A 365 -6.39 6.84 12.88
CA LEU A 365 -5.87 6.80 14.24
C LEU A 365 -5.28 8.17 14.68
N LEU A 366 -4.53 8.82 13.80
CA LEU A 366 -3.93 10.14 14.06
C LEU A 366 -4.97 11.26 14.15
N LEU A 367 -6.05 11.16 13.36
CA LEU A 367 -7.11 12.15 13.28
C LEU A 367 -8.27 11.91 14.25
N GLN A 368 -8.17 10.95 15.18
CA GLN A 368 -9.16 10.77 16.23
C GLN A 368 -9.37 12.06 17.05
N ALA A 369 -10.62 12.31 17.43
CA ALA A 369 -10.97 13.49 18.23
C ALA A 369 -10.25 13.46 19.59
N PRO A 370 -9.49 14.50 19.96
CA PRO A 370 -8.77 14.57 21.22
C PRO A 370 -9.70 14.92 22.38
N LEU A 371 -9.53 14.29 23.54
CA LEU A 371 -10.21 14.66 24.78
C LEU A 371 -9.42 15.71 25.55
N LYS A 372 -9.34 16.93 25.00
CA LYS A 372 -8.58 18.05 25.58
C LYS A 372 -9.09 18.49 26.96
N GLY A 373 -8.19 18.97 27.80
CA GLY A 373 -8.53 19.62 29.06
C GLY A 373 -9.02 18.69 30.16
N LYS A 374 -8.80 17.36 30.04
CA LYS A 374 -9.18 16.36 31.04
C LYS A 374 -7.98 15.89 31.85
N ILE A 375 -8.21 15.59 33.14
CA ILE A 375 -7.19 14.93 33.98
C ILE A 375 -7.34 13.42 33.75
N VAL A 376 -6.26 12.78 33.32
CA VAL A 376 -6.30 11.37 32.90
C VAL A 376 -5.37 10.52 33.79
N LEU A 377 -5.88 9.37 34.23
CA LEU A 377 -5.10 8.29 34.82
C LEU A 377 -4.81 7.25 33.73
N GLY A 378 -3.56 7.11 33.31
CA GLY A 378 -3.11 6.03 32.43
C GLY A 378 -2.80 4.78 33.24
N LEU A 379 -3.27 3.64 32.75
CA LEU A 379 -3.03 2.31 33.29
C LEU A 379 -2.39 1.44 32.20
N ASP A 380 -1.14 1.04 32.42
CA ASP A 380 -0.43 0.05 31.61
C ASP A 380 -0.60 -1.34 32.24
N PRO A 381 -1.43 -2.23 31.65
CA PRO A 381 -1.80 -3.50 32.28
C PRO A 381 -0.66 -4.51 32.21
N ALA A 382 -0.45 -5.26 33.28
CA ALA A 382 0.48 -6.40 33.32
C ALA A 382 0.12 -7.40 34.41
N PHE A 383 0.44 -8.68 34.20
CA PHE A 383 0.28 -9.71 35.22
C PHE A 383 1.44 -9.68 36.24
N ARG A 384 2.60 -10.16 35.83
CA ARG A 384 3.75 -10.44 36.71
C ARG A 384 4.40 -9.19 37.29
N THR A 385 4.57 -8.15 36.48
CA THR A 385 5.29 -6.93 36.88
C THR A 385 4.39 -5.91 37.57
N GLY A 386 3.07 -6.18 37.65
CA GLY A 386 2.05 -5.28 38.18
C GLY A 386 1.69 -4.16 37.21
N CYS A 387 0.48 -3.64 37.30
CA CYS A 387 -0.02 -2.54 36.47
C CYS A 387 0.63 -1.21 36.91
N LYS A 388 1.10 -0.42 35.95
CA LYS A 388 1.68 0.91 36.19
C LYS A 388 0.62 1.97 36.00
N LEU A 389 0.57 2.89 36.93
CA LEU A 389 -0.33 4.03 36.94
C LEU A 389 0.45 5.32 36.73
N ALA A 390 -0.10 6.21 35.90
CA ALA A 390 0.44 7.56 35.74
C ALA A 390 -0.71 8.56 35.62
N VAL A 391 -0.72 9.60 36.41
CA VAL A 391 -1.69 10.70 36.31
C VAL A 391 -1.04 11.86 35.57
N ILE A 392 -1.77 12.39 34.60
CA ILE A 392 -1.39 13.59 33.86
C ILE A 392 -2.47 14.68 34.05
N ASP A 393 -2.02 15.93 34.04
CA ASP A 393 -2.94 17.07 34.13
C ASP A 393 -3.62 17.39 32.77
N GLN A 394 -4.41 18.44 32.74
CA GLN A 394 -5.16 18.91 31.56
C GLN A 394 -4.25 19.28 30.37
N THR A 395 -2.96 19.50 30.59
CA THR A 395 -1.97 19.86 29.55
C THR A 395 -1.10 18.68 29.12
N GLY A 396 -1.31 17.49 29.68
CA GLY A 396 -0.49 16.31 29.45
C GLY A 396 0.79 16.26 30.30
N LYS A 397 0.94 17.19 31.27
CA LYS A 397 2.07 17.19 32.20
C LYS A 397 1.91 16.07 33.23
N PHE A 398 2.96 15.31 33.44
CA PHE A 398 3.01 14.27 34.46
C PHE A 398 2.87 14.84 35.88
N LEU A 399 2.02 14.22 36.70
CA LEU A 399 1.77 14.61 38.11
C LEU A 399 2.31 13.58 39.09
N VAL A 400 1.98 12.30 38.91
CA VAL A 400 2.34 11.22 39.83
C VAL A 400 2.31 9.88 39.13
N LYS A 401 3.16 8.96 39.57
CA LYS A 401 3.13 7.54 39.19
C LYS A 401 2.94 6.65 40.42
N ASP A 402 2.37 5.49 40.20
CA ASP A 402 2.22 4.43 41.23
C ASP A 402 2.20 3.06 40.52
N LYS A 403 2.17 1.99 41.31
CA LYS A 403 2.15 0.62 40.83
C LYS A 403 1.18 -0.21 41.66
N ILE A 404 0.33 -1.00 41.01
CA ILE A 404 -0.67 -1.83 41.65
C ILE A 404 -0.64 -3.27 41.14
N TYR A 405 -1.17 -4.21 41.91
CA TYR A 405 -1.29 -5.63 41.55
C TYR A 405 -2.73 -6.09 41.68
N PRO A 406 -3.64 -5.63 40.80
CA PRO A 406 -5.05 -5.98 40.84
C PRO A 406 -5.34 -7.35 40.23
N ASN A 407 -4.39 -7.90 39.47
CA ASN A 407 -4.56 -9.10 38.65
C ASN A 407 -3.78 -10.27 39.25
N GLU A 408 -4.10 -11.46 38.75
CA GLU A 408 -3.33 -12.69 38.97
C GLU A 408 -1.89 -12.51 38.52
N LEU A 409 -0.92 -13.19 39.16
CA LEU A 409 0.49 -13.12 38.75
C LEU A 409 0.76 -13.91 37.45
N SER A 410 -0.12 -14.87 37.10
CA SER A 410 -0.14 -15.62 35.85
C SER A 410 -1.56 -16.06 35.54
N LYS A 411 -1.87 -16.44 34.29
CA LYS A 411 -3.20 -16.94 33.87
C LYS A 411 -3.77 -18.11 34.70
N ASP A 412 -2.89 -18.85 35.40
CA ASP A 412 -3.23 -20.04 36.17
C ASP A 412 -3.18 -19.82 37.69
N SER A 413 -2.86 -18.61 38.15
CA SER A 413 -2.80 -18.28 39.59
C SER A 413 -4.09 -17.63 40.05
N LYS A 414 -4.48 -17.87 41.32
CA LYS A 414 -5.61 -17.13 41.93
C LYS A 414 -5.16 -15.72 42.35
N PRO A 415 -6.05 -14.71 42.18
CA PRO A 415 -5.77 -13.36 42.62
C PRO A 415 -5.59 -13.32 44.15
N ASP A 416 -4.66 -12.48 44.60
CA ASP A 416 -4.40 -12.24 46.04
C ASP A 416 -5.34 -11.15 46.55
N PRO A 417 -6.29 -11.47 47.46
CA PRO A 417 -7.29 -10.51 47.96
C PRO A 417 -6.66 -9.27 48.62
N GLU A 418 -5.56 -9.43 49.35
CA GLU A 418 -4.89 -8.33 50.03
C GLU A 418 -4.30 -7.33 49.03
N LYS A 419 -3.70 -7.84 47.97
CA LYS A 419 -3.16 -7.00 46.89
C LYS A 419 -4.26 -6.29 46.11
N ILE A 420 -5.38 -6.94 45.88
CA ILE A 420 -6.56 -6.30 45.24
C ILE A 420 -7.06 -5.14 46.08
N GLU A 421 -7.24 -5.34 47.40
CA GLU A 421 -7.69 -4.26 48.29
C GLU A 421 -6.64 -3.11 48.40
N GLU A 422 -5.36 -3.44 48.39
CA GLU A 422 -4.33 -2.41 48.33
C GLU A 422 -4.40 -1.64 47.00
N ALA A 423 -4.60 -2.35 45.87
CA ALA A 423 -4.75 -1.74 44.55
C ALA A 423 -5.95 -0.81 44.49
N LYS A 424 -7.13 -1.23 45.07
CA LYS A 424 -8.30 -0.38 45.19
C LYS A 424 -8.01 0.90 45.98
N ARG A 425 -7.34 0.78 47.12
CA ARG A 425 -7.00 1.91 48.00
C ARG A 425 -6.09 2.91 47.30
N ILE A 426 -5.03 2.43 46.59
CA ILE A 426 -4.12 3.28 45.86
C ILE A 426 -4.85 4.01 44.73
N THR A 427 -5.62 3.28 43.92
CA THR A 427 -6.33 3.85 42.76
C THR A 427 -7.36 4.90 43.20
N LEU A 428 -8.17 4.61 44.26
CA LEU A 428 -9.12 5.57 44.83
C LEU A 428 -8.43 6.83 45.35
N LYS A 429 -7.29 6.67 46.02
CA LYS A 429 -6.48 7.81 46.50
C LYS A 429 -6.03 8.71 45.35
N LEU A 430 -5.57 8.13 44.26
CA LEU A 430 -5.15 8.89 43.08
C LEU A 430 -6.33 9.61 42.43
N ILE A 431 -7.45 8.92 42.20
CA ILE A 431 -8.66 9.50 41.61
C ILE A 431 -9.15 10.71 42.44
N LYS A 432 -9.30 10.55 43.74
CA LYS A 432 -9.80 11.63 44.62
C LYS A 432 -8.80 12.78 44.78
N LYS A 433 -7.51 12.48 44.93
CA LYS A 433 -6.47 13.50 45.16
C LYS A 433 -6.27 14.42 43.97
N TYR A 434 -6.33 13.87 42.75
CA TYR A 434 -6.02 14.61 41.53
C TYR A 434 -7.28 14.95 40.72
N ASN A 435 -8.47 14.63 41.20
CA ASN A 435 -9.74 14.83 40.47
C ASN A 435 -9.71 14.19 39.08
N VAL A 436 -9.29 12.92 38.99
CA VAL A 436 -9.26 12.19 37.75
C VAL A 436 -10.65 12.09 37.13
N GLU A 437 -10.78 12.44 35.87
CA GLU A 437 -12.04 12.42 35.13
C GLU A 437 -12.15 11.19 34.20
N ILE A 438 -11.00 10.71 33.69
CA ILE A 438 -10.92 9.60 32.73
C ILE A 438 -9.80 8.64 33.13
N ILE A 439 -10.06 7.34 32.99
CA ILE A 439 -9.05 6.29 33.13
C ILE A 439 -8.77 5.67 31.75
N ALA A 440 -7.55 5.84 31.25
CA ALA A 440 -7.08 5.26 30.00
C ALA A 440 -6.39 3.92 30.27
N ILE A 441 -6.92 2.82 29.78
CA ILE A 441 -6.41 1.46 30.00
C ILE A 441 -5.78 0.95 28.70
N GLY A 442 -4.53 0.53 28.73
CA GLY A 442 -3.86 -0.08 27.59
C GLY A 442 -4.55 -1.39 27.16
N ASN A 443 -4.51 -1.72 25.87
CA ASN A 443 -5.19 -2.90 25.33
C ASN A 443 -4.29 -4.16 25.23
N GLY A 444 -3.15 -4.19 25.91
CA GLY A 444 -2.23 -5.32 25.90
C GLY A 444 -2.55 -6.44 26.86
N THR A 445 -1.51 -7.11 27.31
CA THR A 445 -1.60 -8.24 28.25
C THR A 445 -2.24 -7.79 29.57
N ALA A 446 -3.20 -8.56 30.10
CA ALA A 446 -4.00 -8.27 31.31
C ALA A 446 -4.95 -7.05 31.19
N SER A 447 -5.22 -6.58 29.98
CA SER A 447 -6.14 -5.45 29.75
C SER A 447 -7.54 -5.72 30.29
N ARG A 448 -8.08 -6.91 30.07
CA ARG A 448 -9.44 -7.28 30.48
C ARG A 448 -9.61 -7.43 31.97
N GLU A 449 -8.62 -8.01 32.63
CA GLU A 449 -8.59 -8.12 34.08
C GLU A 449 -8.51 -6.73 34.71
N SER A 450 -7.67 -5.86 34.14
CA SER A 450 -7.57 -4.46 34.56
C SER A 450 -8.83 -3.65 34.29
N GLU A 451 -9.51 -3.90 33.16
CA GLU A 451 -10.79 -3.29 32.83
C GLU A 451 -11.88 -3.68 33.86
N ARG A 452 -11.99 -4.98 34.20
CA ARG A 452 -12.92 -5.46 35.24
C ARG A 452 -12.63 -4.81 36.60
N PHE A 453 -11.36 -4.80 36.99
CA PHE A 453 -10.95 -4.16 38.25
C PHE A 453 -11.36 -2.69 38.31
N ILE A 454 -11.18 -1.92 37.26
CA ILE A 454 -11.56 -0.50 37.20
C ILE A 454 -13.08 -0.34 37.17
N ALA A 455 -13.82 -1.13 36.41
CA ALA A 455 -15.28 -1.06 36.34
C ALA A 455 -15.93 -1.41 37.68
N ASP A 456 -15.45 -2.46 38.36
CA ASP A 456 -15.90 -2.85 39.69
C ASP A 456 -15.59 -1.73 40.70
N LEU A 457 -14.40 -1.13 40.66
CA LEU A 457 -14.01 -0.02 41.53
C LEU A 457 -14.93 1.20 41.35
N ILE A 458 -15.25 1.57 40.10
CA ILE A 458 -16.15 2.68 39.75
C ILE A 458 -17.55 2.40 40.33
N LYS A 459 -18.07 1.19 40.09
CA LYS A 459 -19.40 0.77 40.51
C LYS A 459 -19.53 0.69 42.03
N GLU A 460 -18.59 0.03 42.72
CA GLU A 460 -18.59 -0.13 44.19
C GLU A 460 -18.55 1.21 44.91
N ASN A 461 -17.80 2.18 44.39
CA ASN A 461 -17.58 3.47 45.01
C ASN A 461 -18.46 4.59 44.43
N LYS A 462 -19.34 4.30 43.46
CA LYS A 462 -20.18 5.27 42.72
C LYS A 462 -19.40 6.49 42.24
N LEU A 463 -18.28 6.24 41.60
CA LEU A 463 -17.39 7.31 41.11
C LEU A 463 -17.98 7.94 39.85
N ASP A 464 -17.90 9.26 39.74
CA ASP A 464 -18.17 9.99 38.49
C ASP A 464 -16.91 10.05 37.61
N VAL A 465 -16.45 8.89 37.20
CA VAL A 465 -15.26 8.68 36.38
C VAL A 465 -15.58 7.68 35.29
N ALA A 466 -15.20 8.00 34.06
CA ALA A 466 -15.33 7.06 32.95
C ALA A 466 -13.97 6.41 32.64
N TYR A 467 -14.03 5.25 31.98
CA TYR A 467 -12.80 4.64 31.45
C TYR A 467 -12.89 4.39 29.94
N VAL A 468 -11.74 4.21 29.34
CA VAL A 468 -11.61 3.91 27.91
C VAL A 468 -10.43 2.99 27.67
N ILE A 469 -10.59 2.03 26.75
CA ILE A 469 -9.51 1.18 26.28
C ILE A 469 -8.75 1.91 25.18
N VAL A 470 -7.43 2.02 25.34
CA VAL A 470 -6.55 2.75 24.44
C VAL A 470 -5.58 1.78 23.77
N SER A 471 -5.39 1.92 22.47
CA SER A 471 -4.38 1.13 21.77
C SER A 471 -2.97 1.48 22.28
N GLU A 472 -2.25 0.48 22.77
CA GLU A 472 -0.84 0.62 23.18
C GLU A 472 0.14 0.31 22.05
N ALA A 473 -0.35 0.14 20.81
CA ALA A 473 0.49 -0.12 19.65
C ALA A 473 1.66 0.87 19.56
N GLY A 474 2.89 0.37 19.46
CA GLY A 474 4.10 1.18 19.49
C GLY A 474 4.49 1.80 20.84
N ALA A 475 3.70 1.65 21.92
CA ALA A 475 4.05 2.23 23.23
C ALA A 475 5.35 1.65 23.78
N SER A 476 5.62 0.37 23.55
CA SER A 476 6.90 -0.28 23.93
C SER A 476 8.09 0.32 23.17
N VAL A 477 7.90 0.66 21.89
CA VAL A 477 8.95 1.31 21.08
C VAL A 477 9.22 2.72 21.57
N TYR A 478 8.17 3.52 21.83
CA TYR A 478 8.29 4.85 22.42
C TYR A 478 9.02 4.78 23.76
N SER A 479 8.57 3.95 24.69
CA SER A 479 9.10 3.89 26.06
C SER A 479 10.59 3.48 26.13
N ALA A 480 11.06 2.74 25.12
CA ALA A 480 12.49 2.38 24.97
C ALA A 480 13.29 3.42 24.18
N SER A 481 12.67 4.39 23.53
CA SER A 481 13.33 5.39 22.69
C SER A 481 14.13 6.43 23.46
N ASP A 482 15.05 7.11 22.77
CA ASP A 482 15.82 8.22 23.34
C ASP A 482 14.91 9.41 23.68
N ILE A 483 13.85 9.64 22.88
CA ILE A 483 12.83 10.67 23.14
C ILE A 483 12.19 10.46 24.52
N ALA A 484 11.79 9.23 24.82
CA ALA A 484 11.18 8.93 26.11
C ALA A 484 12.16 8.98 27.28
N ARG A 485 13.47 8.69 27.03
CA ARG A 485 14.54 8.86 28.02
C ARG A 485 14.81 10.32 28.33
N GLU A 486 14.81 11.18 27.31
CA GLU A 486 14.94 12.62 27.47
C GLU A 486 13.74 13.23 28.23
N GLU A 487 12.49 12.79 27.91
CA GLU A 487 11.29 13.26 28.60
C GLU A 487 11.21 12.79 30.09
N PHE A 488 11.64 11.56 30.36
CA PHE A 488 11.53 10.92 31.67
C PHE A 488 12.78 10.11 32.01
N PRO A 489 13.91 10.78 32.36
CA PRO A 489 15.16 10.10 32.63
C PRO A 489 15.10 9.13 33.82
N ASP A 490 14.33 9.46 34.84
CA ASP A 490 14.19 8.68 36.08
C ASP A 490 13.10 7.58 36.03
N PHE A 491 12.44 7.36 34.86
CA PHE A 491 11.41 6.37 34.72
C PHE A 491 11.95 5.09 34.07
N ASN A 492 11.38 3.95 34.49
CA ASN A 492 11.58 2.73 33.74
C ASN A 492 10.69 2.68 32.47
N VAL A 493 10.92 1.69 31.62
CA VAL A 493 10.21 1.54 30.33
C VAL A 493 8.69 1.46 30.51
N GLU A 494 8.22 0.67 31.49
CA GLU A 494 6.79 0.44 31.75
C GLU A 494 6.09 1.71 32.31
N GLU A 495 6.79 2.51 33.12
CA GLU A 495 6.25 3.76 33.67
C GLU A 495 6.08 4.83 32.59
N ARG A 496 7.00 4.87 31.59
CA ARG A 496 6.90 5.76 30.43
C ARG A 496 5.70 5.37 29.56
N SER A 497 5.43 4.05 29.43
CA SER A 497 4.28 3.53 28.69
C SER A 497 2.96 4.02 29.30
N ALA A 498 2.79 3.98 30.61
CA ALA A 498 1.58 4.45 31.29
C ALA A 498 1.30 5.94 31.02
N VAL A 499 2.35 6.79 31.00
CA VAL A 499 2.21 8.21 30.64
C VAL A 499 1.76 8.35 29.17
N SER A 500 2.37 7.59 28.27
CA SER A 500 2.01 7.62 26.84
C SER A 500 0.56 7.20 26.61
N ILE A 501 0.08 6.14 27.28
CA ILE A 501 -1.32 5.68 27.20
C ILE A 501 -2.28 6.81 27.64
N ALA A 502 -1.97 7.52 28.72
CA ALA A 502 -2.78 8.65 29.18
C ALA A 502 -2.81 9.80 28.15
N ARG A 503 -1.66 10.16 27.58
CA ARG A 503 -1.52 11.27 26.61
C ARG A 503 -2.20 10.97 25.28
N ARG A 504 -2.27 9.69 24.85
CA ARG A 504 -2.94 9.29 23.60
C ARG A 504 -4.43 9.64 23.59
N ILE A 505 -5.07 9.69 24.74
CA ILE A 505 -6.47 10.11 24.84
C ILE A 505 -6.62 11.62 24.77
N GLN A 506 -5.68 12.37 25.34
CA GLN A 506 -5.74 13.83 25.30
C GLN A 506 -5.42 14.39 23.91
N ASP A 507 -4.39 13.87 23.25
CA ASP A 507 -4.01 14.24 21.87
C ASP A 507 -3.28 13.07 21.18
N PRO A 508 -4.02 12.23 20.44
CA PRO A 508 -3.46 11.07 19.73
C PRO A 508 -2.33 11.46 18.78
N LEU A 509 -2.53 12.51 17.98
CA LEU A 509 -1.55 12.97 17.00
C LEU A 509 -0.22 13.37 17.67
N SER A 510 -0.27 14.23 18.68
CA SER A 510 0.92 14.74 19.36
C SER A 510 1.74 13.64 20.05
N GLU A 511 1.12 12.56 20.47
CA GLU A 511 1.81 11.45 21.11
C GLU A 511 2.31 10.41 20.10
N LEU A 512 1.49 10.03 19.11
CA LEU A 512 1.84 9.00 18.13
C LEU A 512 2.97 9.39 17.18
N VAL A 513 3.12 10.67 16.86
CA VAL A 513 4.25 11.17 16.05
C VAL A 513 5.63 11.01 16.71
N LYS A 514 5.70 10.66 18.00
CA LYS A 514 6.93 10.32 18.70
C LYS A 514 7.42 8.91 18.40
N ILE A 515 6.55 8.09 17.78
CA ILE A 515 6.78 6.69 17.44
C ILE A 515 7.07 6.62 15.95
N GLU A 516 8.04 5.82 15.57
CA GLU A 516 8.28 5.52 14.15
C GLU A 516 7.00 4.92 13.53
N PRO A 517 6.45 5.49 12.44
CA PRO A 517 5.12 5.12 11.94
C PRO A 517 4.96 3.62 11.67
N LYS A 518 6.00 2.95 11.16
CA LYS A 518 6.00 1.50 10.93
C LYS A 518 5.94 0.65 12.22
N ALA A 519 6.21 1.22 13.38
CA ALA A 519 6.08 0.54 14.66
C ALA A 519 4.67 0.65 15.25
N ILE A 520 3.80 1.47 14.67
CA ILE A 520 2.38 1.55 15.03
C ILE A 520 1.67 0.39 14.32
N GLY A 521 1.06 -0.51 15.09
CA GLY A 521 0.32 -1.65 14.52
C GLY A 521 -1.00 -1.21 13.88
N VAL A 522 -1.02 -1.15 12.56
CA VAL A 522 -2.18 -0.70 11.75
C VAL A 522 -2.70 -1.77 10.79
N GLY A 523 -2.09 -2.96 10.77
CA GLY A 523 -2.55 -4.05 9.92
C GLY A 523 -1.89 -5.39 10.18
N GLN A 524 -2.60 -6.47 9.83
CA GLN A 524 -2.20 -7.85 10.14
C GLN A 524 -0.93 -8.31 9.39
N TYR A 525 -0.71 -7.83 8.16
CA TYR A 525 0.41 -8.22 7.30
C TYR A 525 1.48 -7.12 7.18
N GLN A 526 1.53 -6.20 8.13
CA GLN A 526 2.41 -5.04 8.08
C GLN A 526 3.90 -5.41 7.98
N HIS A 527 4.31 -6.54 8.55
CA HIS A 527 5.70 -7.03 8.52
C HIS A 527 6.02 -7.87 7.27
N ASP A 528 5.02 -8.22 6.45
CA ASP A 528 5.18 -9.07 5.26
C ASP A 528 5.28 -8.30 3.95
N VAL A 529 5.05 -6.99 4.01
CA VAL A 529 5.17 -6.09 2.86
C VAL A 529 6.56 -5.47 2.77
N THR A 530 6.90 -4.91 1.62
CA THR A 530 8.17 -4.21 1.41
C THR A 530 8.27 -3.01 2.34
N GLN A 531 9.22 -3.07 3.32
CA GLN A 531 9.31 -2.12 4.43
C GLN A 531 9.62 -0.69 4.00
N SER A 532 10.40 -0.48 2.94
CA SER A 532 10.67 0.87 2.42
C SER A 532 9.40 1.52 1.86
N ARG A 533 8.60 0.79 1.07
CA ARG A 533 7.31 1.30 0.54
C ARG A 533 6.31 1.60 1.66
N LEU A 534 6.29 0.76 2.68
CA LEU A 534 5.46 0.98 3.87
C LEU A 534 5.88 2.26 4.59
N GLU A 535 7.18 2.44 4.86
CA GLU A 535 7.73 3.60 5.55
C GLU A 535 7.41 4.89 4.80
N ASP A 536 7.69 4.95 3.50
CA ASP A 536 7.39 6.12 2.66
C ASP A 536 5.91 6.50 2.70
N THR A 537 5.02 5.50 2.64
CA THR A 537 3.57 5.74 2.69
C THR A 537 3.11 6.21 4.07
N LEU A 538 3.58 5.58 5.14
CA LEU A 538 3.18 5.94 6.50
C LEU A 538 3.73 7.30 6.91
N ASP A 539 4.96 7.64 6.53
CA ASP A 539 5.55 8.97 6.76
C ASP A 539 4.79 10.06 6.01
N PHE A 540 4.38 9.78 4.77
CA PHE A 540 3.52 10.68 4.02
C PHE A 540 2.18 10.93 4.74
N VAL A 541 1.53 9.89 5.24
CA VAL A 541 0.27 9.97 5.97
C VAL A 541 0.41 10.78 7.26
N VAL A 542 1.51 10.57 8.01
CA VAL A 542 1.78 11.38 9.22
C VAL A 542 1.96 12.84 8.86
N SER A 543 2.77 13.13 7.83
CA SER A 543 2.97 14.50 7.36
C SER A 543 1.67 15.15 6.91
N GLU A 544 0.84 14.45 6.13
CA GLU A 544 -0.49 14.92 5.73
C GLU A 544 -1.35 15.26 6.95
N ALA A 545 -1.46 14.34 7.91
CA ALA A 545 -2.26 14.55 9.11
C ALA A 545 -1.80 15.76 9.93
N VAL A 546 -0.48 15.91 10.16
CA VAL A 546 0.10 17.02 10.92
C VAL A 546 -0.18 18.36 10.23
N ASN A 547 0.05 18.46 8.92
CA ASN A 547 -0.15 19.70 8.18
C ASN A 547 -1.64 20.06 8.04
N LYS A 548 -2.51 19.07 7.94
CA LYS A 548 -3.96 19.24 7.86
C LYS A 548 -4.55 19.78 9.18
N VAL A 549 -4.08 19.29 10.32
CA VAL A 549 -4.48 19.78 11.65
C VAL A 549 -3.88 21.16 11.94
N GLY A 550 -2.63 21.37 11.55
CA GLY A 550 -1.83 22.54 11.92
C GLY A 550 -1.22 22.39 13.32
N VAL A 551 -0.14 23.09 13.56
CA VAL A 551 0.72 22.89 14.73
C VAL A 551 0.93 24.19 15.48
N ASN A 552 0.64 24.20 16.79
CA ASN A 552 1.03 25.32 17.66
C ASN A 552 2.52 25.25 17.95
N ILE A 553 3.29 26.20 17.40
CA ILE A 553 4.75 26.23 17.53
C ILE A 553 5.25 26.35 18.97
N ASN A 554 4.45 26.98 19.83
CA ASN A 554 4.80 27.24 21.23
C ASN A 554 4.66 26.00 22.13
N THR A 555 3.82 25.04 21.73
CA THR A 555 3.55 23.82 22.52
C THR A 555 4.05 22.54 21.87
N ALA A 556 4.29 22.55 20.55
CA ALA A 556 4.65 21.39 19.77
C ALA A 556 5.96 20.74 20.25
N SER A 557 5.99 19.41 20.25
CA SER A 557 7.21 18.65 20.42
C SER A 557 8.11 18.74 19.19
N LYS A 558 9.40 18.48 19.37
CA LYS A 558 10.36 18.33 18.26
C LYS A 558 9.88 17.32 17.23
N SER A 559 9.35 16.18 17.67
CA SER A 559 8.83 15.13 16.80
C SER A 559 7.66 15.61 15.94
N LEU A 560 6.73 16.38 16.50
CA LEU A 560 5.61 16.95 15.76
C LEU A 560 6.07 17.97 14.72
N LEU A 561 7.03 18.85 15.10
CA LEU A 561 7.57 19.87 14.20
C LEU A 561 8.30 19.28 12.99
N MET A 562 8.93 18.10 13.11
CA MET A 562 9.62 17.44 12.00
C MET A 562 8.70 17.06 10.84
N TYR A 563 7.42 16.87 11.08
CA TYR A 563 6.42 16.54 10.04
C TYR A 563 5.72 17.76 9.44
N VAL A 564 6.03 18.96 9.94
CA VAL A 564 5.52 20.20 9.33
C VAL A 564 6.25 20.43 8.01
N SER A 565 5.49 20.72 6.95
CA SER A 565 5.99 21.04 5.62
C SER A 565 7.15 22.05 5.68
N GLY A 566 8.24 21.79 4.95
CA GLY A 566 9.40 22.69 4.91
C GLY A 566 10.33 22.63 6.13
N LEU A 567 9.97 21.92 7.21
CA LEU A 567 10.83 21.75 8.38
C LEU A 567 11.58 20.41 8.33
N ASN A 568 12.79 20.41 8.85
CA ASN A 568 13.59 19.20 9.04
C ASN A 568 14.01 19.06 10.53
N LYS A 569 14.63 17.93 10.86
CA LYS A 569 15.08 17.62 12.23
C LYS A 569 15.92 18.74 12.86
N THR A 570 16.82 19.36 12.08
CA THR A 570 17.69 20.45 12.59
C THR A 570 16.89 21.71 12.90
N ILE A 571 15.99 22.10 11.98
CA ILE A 571 15.16 23.29 12.17
C ILE A 571 14.16 23.07 13.32
N ALA A 572 13.54 21.88 13.41
CA ALA A 572 12.64 21.54 14.51
C ALA A 572 13.34 21.64 15.89
N ASN A 573 14.58 21.17 15.99
CA ASN A 573 15.40 21.36 17.20
C ASN A 573 15.64 22.84 17.50
N ASN A 574 16.08 23.60 16.50
CA ASN A 574 16.38 25.01 16.66
C ASN A 574 15.16 25.82 17.09
N ILE A 575 13.96 25.47 16.60
CA ILE A 575 12.69 26.09 17.05
C ILE A 575 12.49 25.84 18.55
N VAL A 576 12.66 24.61 19.01
CA VAL A 576 12.49 24.26 20.42
C VAL A 576 13.54 24.96 21.30
N GLU A 577 14.80 24.98 20.88
CA GLU A 577 15.89 25.68 21.59
C GLU A 577 15.64 27.19 21.63
N TYR A 578 15.20 27.78 20.52
CA TYR A 578 14.89 29.21 20.43
C TYR A 578 13.81 29.62 21.44
N ARG A 579 12.67 28.89 21.46
CA ARG A 579 11.59 29.19 22.41
C ARG A 579 11.99 28.97 23.87
N ASN A 580 12.84 27.98 24.16
CA ASN A 580 13.36 27.74 25.51
C ASN A 580 14.28 28.87 25.96
N LYS A 581 15.02 29.49 25.03
CA LYS A 581 16.00 30.56 25.33
C LYS A 581 15.37 31.94 25.36
N PHE A 582 14.45 32.23 24.42
CA PHE A 582 13.93 33.59 24.22
C PHE A 582 12.44 33.71 24.62
N GLY A 583 11.79 32.63 25.01
CA GLY A 583 10.35 32.60 25.34
C GLY A 583 9.47 32.22 24.15
N MET A 584 8.16 32.33 24.35
CA MET A 584 7.17 31.99 23.33
C MET A 584 7.23 32.93 22.13
N PHE A 585 7.11 32.40 20.92
CA PHE A 585 6.89 33.17 19.69
C PHE A 585 5.60 34.00 19.78
N LYS A 586 5.68 35.26 19.44
CA LYS A 586 4.56 36.22 19.50
C LYS A 586 3.95 36.48 18.12
N SER A 587 4.69 36.21 17.04
CA SER A 587 4.24 36.33 15.67
C SER A 587 4.94 35.30 14.76
N ARG A 588 4.35 35.05 13.61
CA ARG A 588 4.96 34.22 12.58
C ARG A 588 6.26 34.81 12.03
N GLU A 589 6.41 36.14 12.01
CA GLU A 589 7.62 36.80 11.57
C GLU A 589 8.82 36.47 12.47
N GLU A 590 8.61 36.30 13.78
CA GLU A 590 9.67 35.93 14.72
C GLU A 590 10.31 34.57 14.39
N ILE A 591 9.61 33.69 13.65
CA ILE A 591 10.14 32.38 13.24
C ILE A 591 11.37 32.55 12.32
N LEU A 592 11.48 33.63 11.56
CA LEU A 592 12.63 33.94 10.71
C LEU A 592 13.94 34.09 11.51
N ASN A 593 13.85 34.37 12.80
CA ASN A 593 15.01 34.46 13.67
C ASN A 593 15.59 33.11 14.10
N VAL A 594 14.91 32.00 13.77
CA VAL A 594 15.37 30.65 14.11
C VAL A 594 16.58 30.28 13.25
N PRO A 595 17.70 29.86 13.86
CA PRO A 595 18.90 29.50 13.11
C PRO A 595 18.63 28.37 12.07
N LYS A 596 19.20 28.50 10.86
CA LYS A 596 19.08 27.57 9.72
C LYS A 596 17.69 27.51 9.09
N LEU A 597 16.74 28.30 9.51
CA LEU A 597 15.46 28.43 8.82
C LEU A 597 15.62 29.48 7.70
N GLY A 598 15.73 29.01 6.47
CA GLY A 598 15.82 29.90 5.29
C GLY A 598 14.43 30.38 4.80
N PRO A 599 14.41 31.37 3.89
CA PRO A 599 13.15 31.95 3.37
C PRO A 599 12.22 30.89 2.78
N LYS A 600 12.74 29.94 2.04
CA LYS A 600 11.97 28.85 1.41
C LYS A 600 11.32 27.91 2.45
N ALA A 601 12.09 27.52 3.48
CA ALA A 601 11.58 26.70 4.57
C ALA A 601 10.52 27.45 5.39
N TYR A 602 10.69 28.77 5.57
CA TYR A 602 9.71 29.65 6.19
C TYR A 602 8.42 29.68 5.38
N GLU A 603 8.50 29.99 4.07
CA GLU A 603 7.35 30.01 3.17
C GLU A 603 6.56 28.72 3.24
N GLN A 604 7.21 27.57 3.14
CA GLN A 604 6.54 26.28 3.11
C GLN A 604 5.96 25.85 4.47
N SER A 605 6.47 26.38 5.59
CA SER A 605 6.07 25.94 6.93
C SER A 605 5.10 26.88 7.63
N VAL A 606 5.24 28.19 7.41
CA VAL A 606 4.59 29.22 8.23
C VAL A 606 3.06 29.14 8.23
N GLY A 607 2.45 28.74 7.12
CA GLY A 607 1.00 28.59 7.03
C GLY A 607 0.44 27.44 7.89
N PHE A 608 1.26 26.44 8.19
CA PHE A 608 0.88 25.29 9.03
C PHE A 608 1.17 25.52 10.52
N LEU A 609 1.96 26.55 10.86
CA LEU A 609 2.30 26.90 12.24
C LEU A 609 1.28 27.90 12.78
N ARG A 610 0.78 27.64 13.98
CA ARG A 610 -0.20 28.46 14.69
C ARG A 610 0.48 29.19 15.83
N ILE A 611 0.15 30.48 15.98
CA ILE A 611 0.63 31.33 17.10
C ILE A 611 -0.57 32.12 17.63
N THR A 612 -0.79 32.04 18.93
CA THR A 612 -1.72 32.95 19.62
C THR A 612 -0.93 34.15 20.09
N GLY A 613 -1.05 35.28 19.41
CA GLY A 613 -0.23 36.44 19.65
C GLY A 613 -0.93 37.77 19.26
N PHE A 614 -0.13 38.76 18.85
CA PHE A 614 -0.61 40.08 18.49
C PHE A 614 -1.33 40.14 17.14
N GLU A 615 -0.92 39.29 16.19
CA GLU A 615 -1.51 39.19 14.87
C GLU A 615 -2.65 38.14 14.90
N PRO A 616 -3.92 38.54 14.77
CA PRO A 616 -5.05 37.60 14.85
C PRO A 616 -5.04 36.56 13.76
N LEU A 617 -4.47 36.82 12.58
CA LEU A 617 -4.41 35.88 11.48
C LEU A 617 -3.35 34.78 11.72
N ASP A 618 -2.37 34.95 12.61
CA ASP A 618 -1.35 33.97 12.94
C ASP A 618 -1.92 32.71 13.62
N GLN A 619 -3.10 32.78 14.20
CA GLN A 619 -3.82 31.60 14.73
C GLN A 619 -4.62 30.85 13.65
N THR A 620 -4.74 31.38 12.45
CA THR A 620 -5.54 30.81 11.36
C THR A 620 -4.73 29.96 10.40
N ALA A 621 -5.41 29.29 9.45
CA ALA A 621 -4.79 28.56 8.35
C ALA A 621 -4.39 29.46 7.17
N ILE A 622 -4.61 30.77 7.23
CA ILE A 622 -4.28 31.69 6.17
C ILE A 622 -2.76 31.88 6.13
N HIS A 623 -2.20 31.77 4.93
CA HIS A 623 -0.77 32.02 4.71
C HIS A 623 -0.45 33.51 4.79
N PRO A 624 0.70 33.93 5.35
CA PRO A 624 1.05 35.38 5.44
C PRO A 624 1.00 36.14 4.13
N GLU A 625 1.33 35.50 3.00
CA GLU A 625 1.20 36.10 1.66
C GLU A 625 -0.22 36.59 1.36
N SER A 626 -1.22 36.01 1.99
CA SER A 626 -2.64 36.30 1.77
C SER A 626 -3.25 37.24 2.82
N TYR A 627 -2.47 37.74 3.80
CA TYR A 627 -2.97 38.59 4.88
C TYR A 627 -3.59 39.88 4.34
N ALA A 628 -2.94 40.51 3.37
CA ALA A 628 -3.50 41.75 2.75
C ALA A 628 -4.89 41.52 2.15
N LYS A 629 -5.09 40.38 1.48
CA LYS A 629 -6.38 39.98 0.91
C LYS A 629 -7.41 39.63 2.00
N ALA A 630 -6.98 38.92 3.05
CA ALA A 630 -7.83 38.58 4.19
C ALA A 630 -8.33 39.87 4.92
N TYR A 631 -7.45 40.83 5.19
CA TYR A 631 -7.83 42.09 5.76
C TYR A 631 -8.77 42.92 4.86
N LEU A 632 -8.59 42.82 3.54
CA LEU A 632 -9.48 43.45 2.60
C LEU A 632 -10.90 42.83 2.63
N VAL A 633 -11.00 41.51 2.73
CA VAL A 633 -12.28 40.82 2.92
C VAL A 633 -12.92 41.21 4.24
N MET A 634 -12.16 41.20 5.35
CA MET A 634 -12.65 41.60 6.67
C MET A 634 -13.19 43.02 6.68
N LYS A 635 -12.46 43.97 6.06
CA LYS A 635 -12.88 45.37 5.92
C LYS A 635 -14.17 45.46 5.13
N THR A 636 -14.31 44.70 4.05
CA THR A 636 -15.51 44.75 3.18
C THR A 636 -16.74 44.18 3.92
N LEU A 637 -16.56 43.15 4.74
CA LEU A 637 -17.63 42.54 5.55
C LEU A 637 -17.86 43.24 6.91
N GLY A 638 -17.06 44.26 7.26
CA GLY A 638 -17.15 44.93 8.55
C GLY A 638 -16.82 44.02 9.74
N ILE A 639 -15.85 43.10 9.54
CA ILE A 639 -15.39 42.14 10.58
C ILE A 639 -14.24 42.79 11.37
N ASP A 640 -14.38 42.87 12.70
CA ASP A 640 -13.27 43.24 13.59
C ASP A 640 -12.31 42.04 13.75
N PRO A 641 -10.99 42.21 13.47
CA PRO A 641 -10.00 41.15 13.66
C PRO A 641 -9.99 40.53 15.06
N LYS A 642 -10.40 41.24 16.10
CA LYS A 642 -10.47 40.75 17.47
C LYS A 642 -11.66 39.82 17.73
N LEU A 643 -12.62 39.79 16.82
CA LEU A 643 -13.85 39.00 16.94
C LEU A 643 -13.84 37.72 16.06
N LEU A 644 -12.66 37.32 15.55
CA LEU A 644 -12.53 36.13 14.75
C LEU A 644 -13.06 34.89 15.51
N GLY A 645 -13.84 34.06 14.82
CA GLY A 645 -14.45 32.85 15.38
C GLY A 645 -15.62 33.09 16.34
N LYS A 646 -16.01 34.32 16.60
CA LYS A 646 -17.22 34.65 17.37
C LYS A 646 -18.46 34.65 16.49
N GLU A 647 -19.62 34.47 17.11
CA GLU A 647 -20.91 34.34 16.45
C GLU A 647 -21.19 35.48 15.48
N GLU A 648 -20.81 36.71 15.83
CA GLU A 648 -20.93 37.88 14.96
C GLU A 648 -20.15 37.72 13.65
N THR A 649 -18.91 37.24 13.71
CA THR A 649 -18.08 36.97 12.52
C THR A 649 -18.66 35.85 11.69
N ILE A 650 -19.09 34.76 12.33
CA ILE A 650 -19.70 33.61 11.66
C ILE A 650 -20.94 34.01 10.87
N ASN A 651 -21.81 34.85 11.47
CA ASN A 651 -23.03 35.32 10.82
C ASN A 651 -22.70 36.23 9.61
N LYS A 652 -21.79 37.17 9.75
CA LYS A 652 -21.36 38.03 8.65
C LYS A 652 -20.76 37.25 7.47
N VAL A 653 -20.00 36.19 7.75
CA VAL A 653 -19.44 35.33 6.72
C VAL A 653 -20.51 34.45 6.05
N LYS A 654 -21.49 33.95 6.81
CA LYS A 654 -22.61 33.18 6.23
C LYS A 654 -23.51 34.01 5.32
N GLU A 655 -23.73 35.28 5.67
CA GLU A 655 -24.53 36.22 4.91
C GLU A 655 -23.78 36.78 3.69
N ALA A 656 -22.47 36.59 3.61
CA ALA A 656 -21.62 37.14 2.56
C ALA A 656 -21.93 36.55 1.18
N ASN A 657 -22.15 37.42 0.20
CA ASN A 657 -22.26 37.01 -1.19
C ASN A 657 -20.86 36.76 -1.79
N LYS A 658 -20.49 35.50 -1.87
CA LYS A 658 -19.17 35.09 -2.36
C LYS A 658 -18.88 35.53 -3.80
N ALA A 659 -19.88 35.53 -4.68
CA ALA A 659 -19.73 35.96 -6.08
C ALA A 659 -19.40 37.44 -6.17
N GLU A 660 -20.10 38.29 -5.41
CA GLU A 660 -19.87 39.73 -5.34
C GLU A 660 -18.50 40.06 -4.74
N LEU A 661 -18.09 39.35 -3.67
CA LEU A 661 -16.78 39.53 -3.05
C LEU A 661 -15.65 39.18 -4.03
N LYS A 662 -15.78 38.05 -4.76
CA LYS A 662 -14.81 37.62 -5.77
C LYS A 662 -14.62 38.72 -6.85
N GLU A 663 -15.70 39.19 -7.40
CA GLU A 663 -15.67 40.21 -8.48
C GLU A 663 -15.10 41.55 -7.99
N LYS A 664 -15.60 42.03 -6.83
CA LYS A 664 -15.20 43.30 -6.25
C LYS A 664 -13.75 43.35 -5.81
N LEU A 665 -13.25 42.23 -5.22
CA LEU A 665 -11.91 42.18 -4.64
C LEU A 665 -10.87 41.52 -5.57
N LYS A 666 -11.30 40.97 -6.70
CA LYS A 666 -10.45 40.23 -7.66
C LYS A 666 -9.62 39.15 -6.99
N ILE A 667 -10.25 38.41 -6.09
CA ILE A 667 -9.61 37.27 -5.37
C ILE A 667 -10.03 35.98 -6.05
N ASP A 668 -9.08 35.04 -6.17
CA ASP A 668 -9.39 33.70 -6.65
C ASP A 668 -10.42 32.99 -5.76
N GLN A 669 -11.25 32.13 -6.35
CA GLN A 669 -12.34 31.46 -5.63
C GLN A 669 -11.83 30.56 -4.50
N TYR A 670 -10.77 29.83 -4.75
CA TYR A 670 -10.21 28.91 -3.73
C TYR A 670 -9.66 29.68 -2.54
N LEU A 671 -8.90 30.74 -2.81
CA LEU A 671 -8.36 31.60 -1.77
C LEU A 671 -9.46 32.32 -0.99
N LEU A 672 -10.52 32.79 -1.66
CA LEU A 672 -11.65 33.44 -0.99
C LEU A 672 -12.37 32.46 -0.04
N ASP A 673 -12.64 31.24 -0.51
CA ASP A 673 -13.28 30.22 0.31
C ASP A 673 -12.40 29.83 1.52
N ASP A 674 -11.09 29.69 1.34
CA ASP A 674 -10.14 29.43 2.43
C ASP A 674 -10.09 30.58 3.45
N ILE A 675 -10.13 31.85 2.99
CA ILE A 675 -10.20 33.01 3.87
C ILE A 675 -11.49 33.03 4.68
N LEU A 676 -12.65 32.86 4.04
CA LEU A 676 -13.94 32.88 4.71
C LEU A 676 -14.08 31.73 5.74
N ASP A 677 -13.61 30.53 5.41
CA ASP A 677 -13.59 29.40 6.36
C ASP A 677 -12.71 29.71 7.57
N ALA A 678 -11.51 30.24 7.35
CA ALA A 678 -10.58 30.59 8.41
C ALA A 678 -11.06 31.77 9.30
N LEU A 679 -11.80 32.74 8.76
CA LEU A 679 -12.37 33.82 9.55
C LEU A 679 -13.52 33.33 10.43
N SER A 680 -14.30 32.37 9.96
CA SER A 680 -15.40 31.78 10.74
C SER A 680 -14.86 30.85 11.84
N ASN A 681 -13.81 30.10 11.56
CA ASN A 681 -13.29 29.05 12.42
C ASN A 681 -11.74 29.14 12.56
N PRO A 682 -11.22 30.21 13.19
CA PRO A 682 -9.77 30.48 13.22
C PRO A 682 -8.96 29.38 13.92
N LEU A 683 -9.53 28.76 14.96
CA LEU A 683 -8.91 27.67 15.74
C LEU A 683 -9.49 26.29 15.41
N ARG A 684 -10.19 26.16 14.27
CA ARG A 684 -10.83 24.88 13.92
C ARG A 684 -9.78 23.78 13.89
N ASP A 685 -10.03 22.78 14.72
CA ASP A 685 -9.36 21.50 14.64
C ASP A 685 -10.23 20.58 13.76
N ILE A 686 -9.70 20.11 12.65
CA ILE A 686 -10.49 19.23 11.77
C ILE A 686 -10.93 17.95 12.47
N ARG A 687 -10.24 17.58 13.54
CA ARG A 687 -10.53 16.38 14.36
C ARG A 687 -11.83 16.53 15.15
N ASP A 688 -12.34 17.75 15.34
CA ASP A 688 -13.64 17.98 16.01
C ASP A 688 -14.83 17.42 15.21
N ASN A 689 -14.60 17.07 13.90
CA ASN A 689 -15.62 16.41 13.08
C ASN A 689 -15.58 14.87 13.17
N TYR A 690 -14.61 14.29 13.87
CA TYR A 690 -14.50 12.85 14.07
C TYR A 690 -15.18 12.43 15.38
N ASP A 691 -15.64 11.19 15.42
CA ASP A 691 -16.29 10.66 16.62
C ASP A 691 -15.33 10.64 17.82
N THR A 692 -15.83 11.09 18.97
CA THR A 692 -15.06 10.99 20.22
C THR A 692 -14.99 9.55 20.70
N PRO A 693 -13.89 9.13 21.33
CA PRO A 693 -13.79 7.79 21.90
C PRO A 693 -14.93 7.48 22.87
N LYS A 694 -15.50 6.29 22.76
CA LYS A 694 -16.61 5.87 23.64
C LYS A 694 -16.12 5.67 25.06
N LEU A 695 -16.61 6.52 25.97
CA LEU A 695 -16.39 6.39 27.41
C LEU A 695 -17.31 5.34 27.98
N ARG A 696 -16.80 4.46 28.84
CA ARG A 696 -17.52 3.31 29.43
C ARG A 696 -17.57 3.42 30.94
N SER A 697 -18.60 2.78 31.52
CA SER A 697 -18.76 2.62 32.99
C SER A 697 -18.93 1.16 33.43
N ASP A 698 -19.21 0.25 32.48
CA ASP A 698 -19.51 -1.18 32.74
C ASP A 698 -18.93 -2.10 31.64
N VAL A 699 -18.82 -3.39 31.95
CA VAL A 699 -18.23 -4.43 31.09
C VAL A 699 -19.30 -5.37 30.53
N LEU A 700 -19.30 -5.58 29.21
CA LEU A 700 -20.11 -6.60 28.54
C LEU A 700 -19.38 -7.96 28.52
N ARG A 701 -20.16 -9.06 28.66
CA ARG A 701 -19.65 -10.44 28.53
C ARG A 701 -20.19 -11.12 27.28
N LEU A 702 -19.39 -12.01 26.70
CA LEU A 702 -19.81 -12.74 25.49
C LEU A 702 -21.03 -13.64 25.76
N GLU A 703 -21.15 -14.18 26.98
CA GLU A 703 -22.25 -15.02 27.40
C GLU A 703 -23.60 -14.25 27.54
N ASP A 704 -23.53 -12.94 27.73
CA ASP A 704 -24.70 -12.07 27.85
C ASP A 704 -25.31 -11.67 26.52
N LEU A 705 -24.60 -11.99 25.40
CA LEU A 705 -25.02 -11.62 24.07
C LEU A 705 -25.96 -12.64 23.44
N THR A 706 -27.06 -12.11 22.90
CA THR A 706 -28.00 -12.90 22.09
C THR A 706 -28.02 -12.42 20.63
N PRO A 707 -28.20 -13.33 19.66
CA PRO A 707 -28.40 -12.92 18.26
C PRO A 707 -29.50 -11.87 18.13
N GLY A 708 -29.29 -10.82 17.35
CA GLY A 708 -30.18 -9.67 17.18
C GLY A 708 -30.03 -8.56 18.22
N MET A 709 -29.20 -8.74 19.25
CA MET A 709 -28.89 -7.69 20.23
C MET A 709 -28.15 -6.55 19.53
N GLU A 710 -28.59 -5.32 19.77
CA GLU A 710 -27.92 -4.11 19.28
C GLU A 710 -26.69 -3.80 20.16
N LEU A 711 -25.56 -3.61 19.50
CA LEU A 711 -24.32 -3.19 20.13
C LEU A 711 -23.81 -1.93 19.44
N GLU A 712 -23.15 -1.13 20.21
CA GLU A 712 -22.40 0.00 19.69
C GLU A 712 -20.91 -0.25 19.92
N GLY A 713 -20.10 -0.14 18.88
CA GLY A 713 -18.69 -0.44 18.95
C GLY A 713 -17.84 0.52 18.14
N THR A 714 -16.54 0.49 18.38
CA THR A 714 -15.56 1.28 17.64
C THR A 714 -14.81 0.40 16.65
N VAL A 715 -14.72 0.84 15.40
CA VAL A 715 -13.94 0.13 14.37
C VAL A 715 -12.45 0.20 14.74
N ARG A 716 -11.84 -0.95 14.99
CA ARG A 716 -10.41 -1.06 15.35
C ARG A 716 -9.52 -1.27 14.15
N ASN A 717 -9.99 -2.05 13.20
CA ASN A 717 -9.21 -2.37 12.00
C ASN A 717 -10.15 -2.60 10.81
N VAL A 718 -9.72 -2.14 9.64
CA VAL A 718 -10.40 -2.35 8.36
C VAL A 718 -9.49 -3.21 7.49
N VAL A 719 -10.01 -4.32 7.00
CA VAL A 719 -9.30 -5.28 6.15
C VAL A 719 -10.15 -5.62 4.91
N ASP A 720 -9.57 -6.23 3.90
CA ASP A 720 -10.25 -6.51 2.62
C ASP A 720 -11.57 -7.28 2.75
N PHE A 721 -11.67 -8.17 3.75
CA PHE A 721 -12.83 -9.02 3.96
C PHE A 721 -13.81 -8.52 5.01
N GLY A 722 -13.49 -7.41 5.71
CA GLY A 722 -14.39 -6.88 6.74
C GLY A 722 -13.75 -5.86 7.68
N CYS A 723 -14.46 -5.58 8.77
CA CYS A 723 -13.98 -4.73 9.86
C CYS A 723 -13.98 -5.48 11.18
N PHE A 724 -12.98 -5.23 12.00
CA PHE A 724 -12.95 -5.65 13.41
C PHE A 724 -13.46 -4.51 14.27
N ILE A 725 -14.49 -4.79 15.07
CA ILE A 725 -15.21 -3.81 15.87
C ILE A 725 -15.09 -4.16 17.35
N ASP A 726 -14.55 -3.23 18.12
CA ASP A 726 -14.53 -3.33 19.58
C ASP A 726 -15.90 -2.94 20.16
N CYS A 727 -16.66 -3.94 20.54
CA CYS A 727 -17.95 -3.77 21.23
C CYS A 727 -17.82 -3.85 22.77
N GLY A 728 -16.61 -3.79 23.32
CA GLY A 728 -16.37 -3.95 24.76
C GLY A 728 -16.19 -5.39 25.22
N LEU A 729 -15.94 -6.31 24.30
CA LEU A 729 -15.75 -7.74 24.58
C LEU A 729 -14.27 -8.12 24.57
N HIS A 730 -13.96 -9.36 24.99
CA HIS A 730 -12.58 -9.86 25.01
C HIS A 730 -11.93 -9.84 23.61
N ASN A 731 -12.69 -10.27 22.61
CA ASN A 731 -12.25 -10.26 21.21
C ASN A 731 -13.13 -9.31 20.42
N ASP A 732 -12.51 -8.61 19.46
CA ASP A 732 -13.24 -7.75 18.54
C ASP A 732 -14.25 -8.58 17.73
N GLY A 733 -15.43 -8.04 17.50
CA GLY A 733 -16.44 -8.64 16.63
C GLY A 733 -16.07 -8.44 15.17
N LEU A 734 -16.23 -9.48 14.36
CA LEU A 734 -16.03 -9.39 12.92
C LEU A 734 -17.34 -8.98 12.22
N LEU A 735 -17.33 -7.82 11.58
CA LEU A 735 -18.33 -7.42 10.60
C LEU A 735 -17.79 -7.75 9.22
N HIS A 736 -18.24 -8.87 8.64
CA HIS A 736 -17.79 -9.31 7.32
C HIS A 736 -18.35 -8.40 6.22
N ILE A 737 -17.61 -8.21 5.12
CA ILE A 737 -18.00 -7.34 3.99
C ILE A 737 -19.41 -7.63 3.46
N SER A 738 -19.83 -8.90 3.43
CA SER A 738 -21.18 -9.30 3.01
C SER A 738 -22.30 -8.91 3.98
N LYS A 739 -21.96 -8.44 5.18
CA LYS A 739 -22.90 -8.03 6.25
C LYS A 739 -22.89 -6.53 6.51
N MET A 740 -22.16 -5.77 5.68
CA MET A 740 -22.02 -4.31 5.81
C MET A 740 -23.11 -3.55 5.05
N THR A 741 -23.48 -4.03 3.88
CA THR A 741 -24.50 -3.42 3.01
C THR A 741 -25.24 -4.47 2.19
N LYS A 742 -26.48 -4.17 1.83
CA LYS A 742 -27.27 -4.99 0.89
C LYS A 742 -26.81 -4.80 -0.57
N GLY A 743 -25.98 -3.79 -0.85
CA GLY A 743 -25.38 -3.51 -2.14
C GLY A 743 -23.95 -4.04 -2.26
N TYR A 744 -23.41 -3.99 -3.47
CA TYR A 744 -22.01 -4.34 -3.71
C TYR A 744 -21.09 -3.17 -3.27
N ILE A 745 -20.07 -3.46 -2.47
CA ILE A 745 -18.97 -2.55 -2.18
C ILE A 745 -17.66 -3.20 -2.62
N LYS A 746 -16.74 -2.37 -3.08
CA LYS A 746 -15.45 -2.85 -3.54
C LYS A 746 -14.54 -3.18 -2.36
N HIS A 747 -14.54 -2.31 -1.36
CA HIS A 747 -13.70 -2.45 -0.18
C HIS A 747 -14.43 -1.96 1.09
N PRO A 748 -14.22 -2.59 2.26
CA PRO A 748 -14.80 -2.14 3.54
C PRO A 748 -14.48 -0.70 3.92
N SER A 749 -13.31 -0.18 3.53
CA SER A 749 -12.92 1.22 3.76
C SER A 749 -13.77 2.25 3.01
N ASP A 750 -14.59 1.81 2.04
CA ASP A 750 -15.55 2.70 1.36
C ASP A 750 -16.70 3.11 2.30
N LEU A 751 -16.95 2.33 3.36
CA LEU A 751 -18.03 2.55 4.33
C LEU A 751 -17.56 2.85 5.73
N PHE A 752 -16.42 2.29 6.16
CA PHE A 752 -15.97 2.34 7.54
C PHE A 752 -14.53 2.80 7.67
N SER A 753 -14.27 3.57 8.74
CA SER A 753 -12.94 4.08 9.08
C SER A 753 -12.53 3.63 10.48
N VAL A 754 -11.23 3.41 10.71
CA VAL A 754 -10.68 3.11 12.03
C VAL A 754 -10.99 4.26 12.99
N GLY A 755 -11.48 3.92 14.19
CA GLY A 755 -11.92 4.88 15.19
C GLY A 755 -13.39 5.31 15.06
N GLN A 756 -14.08 4.95 13.98
CA GLN A 756 -15.50 5.27 13.78
C GLN A 756 -16.39 4.49 14.74
N LEU A 757 -17.35 5.17 15.37
CA LEU A 757 -18.41 4.57 16.13
C LEU A 757 -19.49 4.01 15.20
N VAL A 758 -19.87 2.75 15.41
CA VAL A 758 -20.87 2.07 14.59
C VAL A 758 -21.88 1.32 15.44
N LYS A 759 -23.14 1.35 15.03
CA LYS A 759 -24.19 0.49 15.58
C LYS A 759 -24.26 -0.79 14.76
N VAL A 760 -24.16 -1.92 15.41
CA VAL A 760 -24.14 -3.25 14.81
C VAL A 760 -25.05 -4.19 15.58
N TYR A 761 -25.46 -5.28 14.95
CA TYR A 761 -26.25 -6.32 15.59
C TYR A 761 -25.44 -7.61 15.70
N VAL A 762 -25.62 -8.31 16.81
CA VAL A 762 -25.03 -9.64 17.01
C VAL A 762 -25.61 -10.60 15.97
N TYR A 763 -24.79 -11.08 15.05
CA TYR A 763 -25.19 -12.06 14.07
C TYR A 763 -25.06 -13.48 14.59
N LYS A 764 -23.89 -13.81 15.17
CA LYS A 764 -23.61 -15.12 15.75
C LYS A 764 -22.57 -15.01 16.85
N VAL A 765 -22.79 -15.75 17.92
CA VAL A 765 -21.82 -15.90 19.03
C VAL A 765 -21.28 -17.34 19.01
N ASP A 766 -19.99 -17.51 19.02
CA ASP A 766 -19.29 -18.79 19.15
C ASP A 766 -18.52 -18.78 20.48
N LEU A 767 -19.14 -19.31 21.52
CA LEU A 767 -18.55 -19.35 22.86
C LEU A 767 -17.33 -20.27 22.94
N ALA A 768 -17.30 -21.36 22.15
CA ALA A 768 -16.19 -22.30 22.16
C ALA A 768 -14.92 -21.69 21.55
N LYS A 769 -15.06 -20.89 20.49
CA LYS A 769 -13.96 -20.19 19.82
C LYS A 769 -13.78 -18.75 20.29
N GLN A 770 -14.58 -18.29 21.24
CA GLN A 770 -14.59 -16.91 21.74
C GLN A 770 -14.69 -15.88 20.58
N LYS A 771 -15.57 -16.13 19.59
CA LYS A 771 -15.73 -15.29 18.40
C LYS A 771 -17.13 -14.68 18.33
N LEU A 772 -17.18 -13.40 17.97
CA LEU A 772 -18.39 -12.64 17.70
C LEU A 772 -18.44 -12.28 16.21
N GLN A 773 -19.57 -12.60 15.56
CA GLN A 773 -19.88 -12.12 14.21
C GLN A 773 -20.99 -11.09 14.29
N LEU A 774 -20.84 -10.02 13.51
CA LEU A 774 -21.71 -8.86 13.52
C LEU A 774 -22.37 -8.66 12.16
N THR A 775 -23.49 -7.94 12.14
CA THR A 775 -24.19 -7.47 10.94
C THR A 775 -24.70 -6.04 11.12
N MET A 776 -24.83 -5.29 10.03
CA MET A 776 -25.49 -3.98 10.03
C MET A 776 -27.03 -4.09 10.02
N TYR A 777 -27.58 -5.28 9.82
CA TYR A 777 -28.99 -5.50 9.58
C TYR A 777 -29.63 -6.42 10.61
N LYS A 778 -30.56 -5.88 11.37
CA LYS A 778 -31.30 -6.64 12.38
C LYS A 778 -32.18 -7.74 11.77
N ASP A 779 -32.72 -7.50 10.57
CA ASP A 779 -33.58 -8.41 9.82
C ASP A 779 -32.85 -9.64 9.26
N GLU A 780 -31.53 -9.63 9.24
CA GLU A 780 -30.72 -10.79 8.83
C GLU A 780 -30.45 -11.78 9.97
N VAL A 781 -30.79 -11.41 11.20
CA VAL A 781 -30.66 -12.28 12.36
C VAL A 781 -31.98 -13.01 12.56
N GLN A 782 -32.10 -14.21 11.99
CA GLN A 782 -33.23 -15.09 12.28
C GLN A 782 -33.04 -15.70 13.66
N ALA A 783 -34.13 -15.69 14.43
CA ALA A 783 -34.25 -16.28 15.79
C ALA A 783 -33.96 -17.79 15.77
#